data_55b5d5046c16c4d116c9a421bec69934
#
_entry.id   55b5d5046c16c4d116c9a421bec69934
#
_cell.length_a   1.000
_cell.length_b   1.000
_cell.length_c   1.000
_cell.angle_alpha   90.00
_cell.angle_beta   90.00
_cell.angle_gamma   90.00
#
_symmetry.space_group_name_H-M   'P 1'
#
loop_
_entity.id
_entity.type
_entity.pdbx_description
1 polymer ?
#
loop_
_entity_poly.entity_id
_entity_poly.type
_entity_poly.pdbx_seq_one_letter_code
_entity_poly.pdbx_strand_id
1 'polypeptide(L)'
;MIRDSNGRFATPSQGTFDRYRRALRVCTVGACLAVGAYLVHASAAPHEATSPVQASAHASTPARASTPAHGPTAAAFDAANSAWQRGDYIAALTSYLQVLNAPAGDAFLERIALTTGELYRTSELTSDGRAGRFSPGGRYIVYETGLETSRRTTILRNDSRRAVVADLPGVSATFTPDDMKVAYLRINETEDVKNASRAIESATLTDPRRNAVVQTLAWLVARDSTIVVRDSATGHEIELPTPPMLKAALAYAADGRSLFFLGTREGNETRTDIYSISETSDGPALAVDAGGLKSAPLIDASGGALVYVVPGVSPLRRPEVGGAGRAGRGGEAAGAGRAGGGGEPGRAAGARPPGPRPPSTFAIVDLASKRVSVVSGTAPALSGDGKTLAYVVRDGSEYSLMIGPTTGMQAVVKRTSQRMDRPALSADGGRVAWQMMPRDDWEIYVADVAGPALARERRLTRDIQHDVLPRFLTANRLMAMAGEPRHRRSNLYELETDSKLQTGVDGQSALEPDSEAGPVTTGIRLFHNNTVRTIAPEYEWAASPDGTRILVGAERDGDTVSPPRGVYLIDLNEKVTRADVVGRLRDNLRAETALRAASVRAFQPITGDVRQIVSRVSVDRIFGYEKSLFGFDSKHISKPGNRLAAEYLFNAYKTFGYAPEYQWFDPPTQRAGAGAPSGTVPPRQTANVVATLGGTVNPELVYVISSHYDSVEGGPGADDDASGTAALLEAARVLAGHPLPATVKFVSTTGEESGLLGSREFVRRAVGQKLHIVGVLNNDMIGWMNDERMDNTIRYSNAGIRDIQHGAAMLFTKLITYDARYWKGTDAMSFYDAYGDIIGGIGSYPVLASPYYHQPTDAIENLNHQLIAETSKTTIATIMLLASSPSPLAHLKIDSYAGGTASVSWTPSPEKAVVSYVVEYGPSSSPSRTRLTVTAPRATLPQVRPGTVVSVKAVTARGLEGWDWARVRVNSPVSPRSTPH
;
A
#
# COMPACT_ATOMS: atom_id res chain seq x y z
N MET A 1 -17.64 -10.02 19.89
CA MET A 1 -16.64 -10.13 21.00
C MET A 1 -17.06 -11.30 21.87
N ILE A 2 -16.26 -12.34 21.93
CA ILE A 2 -16.48 -13.47 22.84
C ILE A 2 -15.37 -13.39 23.88
N ARG A 3 -15.73 -13.30 25.15
CA ARG A 3 -14.79 -13.48 26.27
C ARG A 3 -14.78 -14.95 26.67
N ASP A 4 -13.60 -15.49 26.94
CA ASP A 4 -13.47 -16.81 27.57
C ASP A 4 -13.89 -16.73 29.04
N SER A 5 -13.99 -17.88 29.69
CA SER A 5 -14.35 -18.02 31.11
C SER A 5 -13.43 -17.27 32.08
N ASN A 6 -12.32 -16.69 31.59
CA ASN A 6 -11.33 -15.93 32.35
C ASN A 6 -11.34 -14.43 32.00
N GLY A 7 -12.32 -13.94 31.23
CA GLY A 7 -12.50 -12.52 30.93
C GLY A 7 -11.59 -11.95 29.84
N ARG A 8 -10.89 -12.79 29.06
CA ARG A 8 -10.02 -12.36 27.97
C ARG A 8 -10.74 -12.42 26.62
N PHE A 9 -10.43 -11.52 25.70
CA PHE A 9 -10.99 -11.48 24.35
C PHE A 9 -10.39 -12.62 23.50
N ALA A 10 -11.24 -13.48 22.97
CA ALA A 10 -10.84 -14.48 21.99
C ALA A 10 -10.88 -13.87 20.58
N THR A 11 -9.75 -13.87 19.90
CA THR A 11 -9.65 -13.57 18.47
C THR A 11 -9.98 -14.81 17.66
N PRO A 12 -10.64 -14.71 16.49
CA PRO A 12 -10.81 -15.84 15.59
C PRO A 12 -9.44 -16.33 15.10
N SER A 13 -9.21 -17.63 15.15
CA SER A 13 -7.97 -18.24 14.69
C SER A 13 -7.77 -18.06 13.18
N GLN A 14 -6.53 -17.91 12.74
CA GLN A 14 -6.11 -17.78 11.33
C GLN A 14 -6.69 -18.86 10.40
N GLY A 15 -7.01 -20.04 10.93
CA GLY A 15 -7.64 -21.10 10.15
C GLY A 15 -9.01 -20.77 9.56
N THR A 16 -9.66 -19.71 9.99
CA THR A 16 -10.94 -19.27 9.45
C THR A 16 -10.76 -18.41 8.19
N PHE A 17 -9.65 -17.65 8.12
CA PHE A 17 -9.32 -16.81 6.96
C PHE A 17 -8.80 -17.63 5.77
N ASP A 18 -7.99 -18.63 6.00
CA ASP A 18 -7.46 -19.51 4.94
C ASP A 18 -8.55 -20.34 4.25
N ARG A 19 -9.60 -20.70 4.96
CA ARG A 19 -10.75 -21.39 4.36
C ARG A 19 -11.57 -20.49 3.45
N TYR A 20 -11.60 -19.21 3.70
CA TYR A 20 -12.29 -18.24 2.85
C TYR A 20 -11.59 -18.03 1.50
N ARG A 21 -10.28 -17.98 1.47
CA ARG A 21 -9.48 -17.84 0.24
C ARG A 21 -9.55 -19.09 -0.66
N ARG A 22 -9.66 -20.30 -0.09
CA ARG A 22 -9.74 -21.55 -0.87
C ARG A 22 -11.13 -21.79 -1.51
N ALA A 23 -12.18 -21.28 -0.92
CA ALA A 23 -13.55 -21.49 -1.43
C ALA A 23 -13.89 -20.67 -2.69
N LEU A 24 -13.20 -19.54 -2.93
CA LEU A 24 -13.42 -18.71 -4.11
C LEU A 24 -12.85 -19.29 -5.42
N ARG A 25 -12.05 -20.36 -5.36
CA ARG A 25 -11.32 -20.90 -6.52
C ARG A 25 -11.98 -22.06 -7.26
N VAL A 26 -13.12 -22.59 -6.85
CA VAL A 26 -13.63 -23.88 -7.37
C VAL A 26 -14.86 -23.78 -8.28
N CYS A 27 -15.50 -22.63 -8.47
CA CYS A 27 -16.72 -22.56 -9.28
C CYS A 27 -16.65 -21.51 -10.38
N THR A 28 -15.99 -21.83 -11.47
CA THR A 28 -16.21 -21.20 -12.77
C THR A 28 -16.36 -22.26 -13.86
N VAL A 29 -17.53 -22.84 -14.00
CA VAL A 29 -18.06 -23.34 -15.30
C VAL A 29 -19.60 -23.53 -15.15
N GLY A 30 -20.36 -22.87 -16.01
CA GLY A 30 -21.73 -23.28 -16.41
C GLY A 30 -22.85 -22.35 -15.99
N ALA A 31 -23.31 -21.56 -16.87
CA ALA A 31 -24.69 -21.43 -17.32
C ALA A 31 -24.99 -20.05 -17.91
N CYS A 32 -25.24 -20.06 -19.21
CA CYS A 32 -25.84 -18.95 -19.96
C CYS A 32 -27.37 -18.94 -19.82
N LEU A 33 -27.92 -17.74 -20.09
CA LEU A 33 -29.22 -17.42 -20.73
C LEU A 33 -30.31 -16.79 -19.87
N ALA A 34 -30.76 -15.69 -20.47
CA ALA A 34 -32.05 -15.03 -20.48
C ALA A 34 -32.41 -14.09 -19.32
N VAL A 35 -32.65 -12.83 -19.71
CA VAL A 35 -33.86 -12.02 -19.47
C VAL A 35 -33.58 -10.60 -19.99
N GLY A 36 -34.25 -10.05 -20.83
CA GLY A 36 -35.50 -9.44 -21.01
C GLY A 36 -35.52 -7.95 -20.56
N ALA A 37 -35.76 -7.08 -21.56
CA ALA A 37 -35.87 -5.64 -21.46
C ALA A 37 -37.04 -5.12 -20.59
N TYR A 38 -36.82 -4.05 -19.86
CA TYR A 38 -37.87 -3.10 -19.49
C TYR A 38 -37.37 -1.67 -19.67
N LEU A 39 -37.97 -0.98 -20.63
CA LEU A 39 -37.88 0.46 -20.86
C LEU A 39 -38.92 1.18 -19.98
N VAL A 40 -38.52 2.19 -19.29
CA VAL A 40 -39.45 3.20 -18.78
C VAL A 40 -38.96 4.58 -19.18
N HIS A 41 -39.79 5.26 -19.93
CA HIS A 41 -39.69 6.67 -20.30
C HIS A 41 -39.89 7.58 -19.09
N ALA A 42 -39.12 8.66 -19.01
CA ALA A 42 -39.51 9.87 -18.32
C ALA A 42 -39.02 11.10 -19.06
N SER A 43 -39.98 11.94 -19.34
CA SER A 43 -39.99 13.18 -20.12
C SER A 43 -39.20 14.31 -19.51
N ALA A 44 -38.65 15.14 -20.39
CA ALA A 44 -38.01 16.40 -20.13
C ALA A 44 -39.05 17.56 -20.09
N ALA A 45 -38.76 18.58 -19.31
CA ALA A 45 -39.26 19.95 -19.57
C ALA A 45 -38.23 20.96 -19.02
N PRO A 46 -38.13 22.16 -19.65
CA PRO A 46 -36.98 23.03 -19.56
C PRO A 46 -37.20 24.20 -18.62
N HIS A 47 -36.16 24.83 -18.13
CA HIS A 47 -36.21 26.25 -17.68
C HIS A 47 -34.92 27.02 -17.98
N GLU A 48 -35.20 28.18 -18.42
CA GLU A 48 -34.54 29.27 -19.06
C GLU A 48 -33.24 29.84 -18.51
N ALA A 49 -32.60 30.54 -19.45
CA ALA A 49 -31.33 31.24 -19.37
C ALA A 49 -31.43 32.60 -18.68
N THR A 50 -30.34 33.07 -18.12
CA THR A 50 -30.00 34.48 -18.10
C THR A 50 -28.51 34.71 -18.38
N SER A 51 -28.27 35.59 -19.32
CA SER A 51 -26.98 36.03 -19.90
C SER A 51 -26.39 37.22 -19.15
N PRO A 52 -25.35 37.87 -19.70
CA PRO A 52 -23.94 37.62 -19.60
C PRO A 52 -23.14 38.84 -19.08
N VAL A 53 -21.87 38.65 -18.74
CA VAL A 53 -20.91 39.78 -18.63
C VAL A 53 -19.80 39.56 -19.64
N GLN A 54 -19.62 40.60 -20.47
CA GLN A 54 -18.65 40.70 -21.55
C GLN A 54 -17.21 40.76 -21.04
N ALA A 55 -16.31 40.07 -21.68
CA ALA A 55 -14.88 40.39 -21.72
C ALA A 55 -14.39 40.36 -23.17
N SER A 56 -13.66 41.41 -23.49
CA SER A 56 -13.18 41.86 -24.78
C SER A 56 -12.27 40.90 -25.51
N ALA A 57 -12.46 40.85 -26.83
CA ALA A 57 -11.63 40.14 -27.79
C ALA A 57 -10.29 40.84 -28.05
N HIS A 58 -9.23 40.06 -28.19
CA HIS A 58 -8.11 40.38 -29.11
C HIS A 58 -7.49 39.12 -29.70
N ALA A 59 -7.42 39.21 -31.06
CA ALA A 59 -6.46 38.68 -31.98
C ALA A 59 -6.44 37.17 -32.34
N SER A 60 -7.01 36.92 -33.53
CA SER A 60 -6.56 36.06 -34.64
C SER A 60 -5.60 34.90 -34.37
N THR A 61 -6.17 33.73 -34.32
CA THR A 61 -5.47 32.41 -34.40
C THR A 61 -5.44 31.95 -35.87
N PRO A 62 -4.34 31.42 -36.42
CA PRO A 62 -4.34 30.75 -37.71
C PRO A 62 -5.17 29.48 -37.70
N ALA A 63 -5.81 29.21 -38.83
CA ALA A 63 -6.71 28.09 -39.06
C ALA A 63 -6.12 26.76 -38.60
N ARG A 64 -6.77 26.17 -37.62
CA ARG A 64 -6.54 24.79 -37.20
C ARG A 64 -6.84 23.86 -38.37
N ALA A 65 -5.86 23.06 -38.78
CA ALA A 65 -6.08 21.94 -39.69
C ALA A 65 -7.25 21.10 -39.18
N SER A 66 -8.21 20.83 -40.02
CA SER A 66 -9.39 20.00 -39.74
C SER A 66 -8.93 18.62 -39.26
N THR A 67 -9.18 18.33 -37.99
CA THR A 67 -9.04 16.98 -37.44
C THR A 67 -9.97 16.05 -38.24
N PRO A 68 -9.52 14.87 -38.66
CA PRO A 68 -10.39 13.91 -39.37
C PRO A 68 -11.57 13.60 -38.47
N ALA A 69 -12.78 13.62 -39.05
CA ALA A 69 -14.01 13.29 -38.33
C ALA A 69 -13.88 11.89 -37.73
N HIS A 70 -13.83 11.82 -36.41
CA HIS A 70 -13.77 10.54 -35.68
C HIS A 70 -15.03 9.74 -35.99
N GLY A 71 -14.87 8.48 -36.43
CA GLY A 71 -15.99 7.58 -36.65
C GLY A 71 -16.79 7.34 -35.36
N PRO A 72 -18.05 6.87 -35.45
CA PRO A 72 -18.93 6.69 -34.27
C PRO A 72 -18.29 5.90 -33.11
N THR A 73 -17.45 4.93 -33.41
CA THR A 73 -16.74 4.10 -32.41
C THR A 73 -15.68 4.90 -31.65
N ALA A 74 -14.97 5.81 -32.34
CA ALA A 74 -13.98 6.66 -31.68
C ALA A 74 -14.67 7.67 -30.74
N ALA A 75 -15.77 8.29 -31.18
CA ALA A 75 -16.55 9.19 -30.32
C ALA A 75 -17.12 8.45 -29.08
N ALA A 76 -17.56 7.20 -29.25
CA ALA A 76 -18.00 6.39 -28.12
C ALA A 76 -16.87 6.03 -27.16
N PHE A 77 -15.66 5.78 -27.67
CA PHE A 77 -14.47 5.54 -26.85
C PHE A 77 -14.09 6.82 -26.06
N ASP A 78 -14.09 7.99 -26.69
CA ASP A 78 -13.77 9.25 -26.00
C ASP A 78 -14.80 9.59 -24.92
N ALA A 79 -16.07 9.30 -25.17
CA ALA A 79 -17.15 9.44 -24.19
C ALA A 79 -16.94 8.46 -23.00
N ALA A 80 -16.52 7.22 -23.27
CA ALA A 80 -16.20 6.23 -22.24
C ALA A 80 -15.02 6.69 -21.37
N ASN A 81 -13.94 7.20 -22.00
CA ASN A 81 -12.80 7.76 -21.27
C ASN A 81 -13.23 8.95 -20.39
N SER A 82 -14.05 9.86 -20.94
CA SER A 82 -14.54 10.99 -20.17
C SER A 82 -15.41 10.57 -18.97
N ALA A 83 -16.17 9.50 -19.08
CA ALA A 83 -16.92 8.93 -17.97
C ALA A 83 -15.98 8.27 -16.94
N TRP A 84 -14.94 7.58 -17.39
CA TRP A 84 -13.91 7.00 -16.55
C TRP A 84 -13.20 8.07 -15.71
N GLN A 85 -12.77 9.15 -16.35
CA GLN A 85 -12.11 10.27 -15.69
C GLN A 85 -12.98 10.95 -14.63
N ARG A 86 -14.28 10.96 -14.80
CA ARG A 86 -15.22 11.47 -13.79
C ARG A 86 -15.60 10.46 -12.73
N GLY A 87 -15.05 9.23 -12.75
CA GLY A 87 -15.40 8.16 -11.82
C GLY A 87 -16.80 7.54 -12.05
N ASP A 88 -17.45 7.84 -13.18
CA ASP A 88 -18.69 7.16 -13.56
C ASP A 88 -18.37 5.81 -14.22
N TYR A 89 -17.89 4.89 -13.38
CA TYR A 89 -17.41 3.59 -13.84
C TYR A 89 -18.51 2.75 -14.49
N ILE A 90 -19.76 2.87 -14.06
CA ILE A 90 -20.87 2.12 -14.70
C ILE A 90 -21.05 2.57 -16.14
N ALA A 91 -21.10 3.88 -16.38
CA ALA A 91 -21.22 4.41 -17.73
C ALA A 91 -19.98 4.10 -18.58
N ALA A 92 -18.78 4.27 -18.02
CA ALA A 92 -17.53 3.99 -18.69
C ALA A 92 -17.42 2.52 -19.12
N LEU A 93 -17.60 1.57 -18.19
CA LEU A 93 -17.52 0.13 -18.45
C LEU A 93 -18.57 -0.34 -19.46
N THR A 94 -19.78 0.22 -19.37
CA THR A 94 -20.86 -0.07 -20.34
C THR A 94 -20.45 0.40 -21.73
N SER A 95 -19.92 1.61 -21.85
CA SER A 95 -19.49 2.18 -23.14
C SER A 95 -18.27 1.46 -23.71
N TYR A 96 -17.29 1.06 -22.89
CA TYR A 96 -16.17 0.25 -23.36
C TYR A 96 -16.61 -1.10 -23.91
N LEU A 97 -17.57 -1.76 -23.27
CA LEU A 97 -18.16 -3.00 -23.79
C LEU A 97 -18.85 -2.77 -25.14
N GLN A 98 -19.54 -1.63 -25.32
CA GLN A 98 -20.15 -1.27 -26.60
C GLN A 98 -19.08 -1.01 -27.67
N VAL A 99 -18.03 -0.27 -27.35
CA VAL A 99 -16.88 -0.02 -28.25
C VAL A 99 -16.26 -1.33 -28.71
N LEU A 100 -15.95 -2.24 -27.79
CA LEU A 100 -15.36 -3.53 -28.15
C LEU A 100 -16.32 -4.41 -28.97
N ASN A 101 -17.63 -4.26 -28.87
CA ASN A 101 -18.61 -5.00 -29.66
C ASN A 101 -18.86 -4.37 -31.05
N ALA A 102 -18.37 -3.16 -31.31
CA ALA A 102 -18.47 -2.53 -32.62
C ALA A 102 -17.48 -3.15 -33.63
N PRO A 103 -17.76 -3.09 -34.97
CA PRO A 103 -16.89 -3.66 -35.99
C PRO A 103 -15.44 -3.17 -35.96
N ALA A 104 -15.19 -1.91 -35.56
CA ALA A 104 -13.86 -1.31 -35.44
C ALA A 104 -13.30 -1.39 -34.00
N GLY A 105 -13.91 -2.16 -33.12
CA GLY A 105 -13.60 -2.15 -31.68
C GLY A 105 -12.20 -2.64 -31.33
N ASP A 106 -11.65 -3.55 -32.12
CA ASP A 106 -10.31 -4.11 -31.86
C ASP A 106 -9.19 -3.06 -31.93
N ALA A 107 -9.38 -1.96 -32.66
CA ALA A 107 -8.45 -0.84 -32.67
C ALA A 107 -8.31 -0.12 -31.31
N PHE A 108 -9.28 -0.33 -30.42
CA PHE A 108 -9.30 0.26 -29.09
C PHE A 108 -8.94 -0.71 -27.96
N LEU A 109 -8.74 -1.99 -28.29
CA LEU A 109 -8.55 -3.05 -27.29
C LEU A 109 -7.41 -2.75 -26.31
N GLU A 110 -6.24 -2.41 -26.83
CA GLU A 110 -5.06 -2.13 -25.99
C GLU A 110 -5.29 -0.90 -25.11
N ARG A 111 -5.87 0.17 -25.67
CA ARG A 111 -6.18 1.38 -24.91
C ARG A 111 -7.17 1.12 -23.79
N ILE A 112 -8.22 0.32 -24.05
CA ILE A 112 -9.20 -0.08 -23.03
C ILE A 112 -8.53 -0.98 -21.99
N ALA A 113 -7.65 -1.90 -22.42
CA ALA A 113 -6.92 -2.77 -21.49
C ALA A 113 -6.04 -1.95 -20.53
N LEU A 114 -5.30 -0.97 -21.05
CA LEU A 114 -4.47 -0.06 -20.25
C LEU A 114 -5.26 0.79 -19.26
N THR A 115 -6.44 1.27 -19.71
CA THR A 115 -7.30 2.09 -18.83
C THR A 115 -7.92 1.27 -17.70
N THR A 116 -8.31 0.05 -17.97
CA THR A 116 -9.17 -0.74 -17.08
C THR A 116 -8.46 -1.90 -16.40
N GLY A 117 -7.15 -2.06 -16.63
CA GLY A 117 -6.35 -3.13 -16.05
C GLY A 117 -5.04 -3.37 -16.79
N GLU A 118 -4.58 -4.60 -16.83
CA GLU A 118 -3.30 -4.98 -17.42
C GLU A 118 -3.39 -5.12 -18.94
N LEU A 119 -2.34 -4.64 -19.61
CA LEU A 119 -2.11 -4.89 -21.04
C LEU A 119 -1.49 -6.26 -21.28
N TYR A 120 -0.64 -6.70 -20.37
CA TYR A 120 0.09 -7.96 -20.46
C TYR A 120 -0.53 -9.04 -19.60
N ARG A 121 -0.40 -10.29 -20.05
CA ARG A 121 -0.95 -11.42 -19.32
C ARG A 121 -0.24 -11.59 -17.98
N THR A 122 -1.03 -11.57 -16.91
CA THR A 122 -0.58 -11.74 -15.55
C THR A 122 -1.15 -13.03 -14.97
N SER A 123 -0.30 -13.84 -14.33
CA SER A 123 -0.68 -15.10 -13.71
C SER A 123 -0.24 -15.11 -12.26
N GLU A 124 -1.12 -15.52 -11.37
CA GLU A 124 -0.76 -15.74 -9.96
C GLU A 124 0.00 -17.06 -9.82
N LEU A 125 1.18 -17.03 -9.22
CA LEU A 125 1.98 -18.21 -8.89
C LEU A 125 1.64 -18.74 -7.50
N THR A 126 1.45 -17.84 -6.55
CA THR A 126 1.04 -18.14 -5.17
C THR A 126 0.40 -16.92 -4.53
N SER A 127 -0.45 -17.14 -3.52
CA SER A 127 -1.09 -16.08 -2.74
C SER A 127 -0.37 -15.76 -1.41
N ASP A 128 0.68 -16.50 -1.06
CA ASP A 128 1.40 -16.37 0.22
C ASP A 128 2.92 -16.30 0.05
N GLY A 129 3.39 -15.81 -1.13
CA GLY A 129 4.80 -15.77 -1.47
C GLY A 129 5.46 -14.42 -1.27
N ARG A 130 6.78 -14.43 -1.39
CA ARG A 130 7.66 -13.25 -1.36
C ARG A 130 8.98 -13.56 -2.07
N ALA A 131 9.82 -12.53 -2.24
CA ALA A 131 11.16 -12.64 -2.80
C ALA A 131 11.18 -13.38 -4.15
N GLY A 132 10.19 -13.07 -5.00
CA GLY A 132 10.12 -13.62 -6.35
C GLY A 132 11.33 -13.21 -7.17
N ARG A 133 12.01 -14.19 -7.82
CA ARG A 133 13.16 -13.94 -8.69
C ARG A 133 13.30 -15.02 -9.75
N PHE A 134 14.08 -14.73 -10.77
CA PHE A 134 14.48 -15.70 -11.76
C PHE A 134 15.89 -16.22 -11.44
N SER A 135 16.21 -17.43 -11.89
CA SER A 135 17.59 -17.91 -11.90
C SER A 135 18.41 -17.16 -12.97
N PRO A 136 19.74 -17.07 -12.82
CA PRO A 136 20.59 -16.32 -13.77
C PRO A 136 20.49 -16.78 -15.22
N GLY A 137 20.37 -18.08 -15.46
CA GLY A 137 20.16 -18.64 -16.79
C GLY A 137 18.71 -18.59 -17.26
N GLY A 138 17.79 -18.06 -16.46
CA GLY A 138 16.38 -17.91 -16.80
C GLY A 138 15.54 -19.17 -16.84
N ARG A 139 16.11 -20.33 -16.44
CA ARG A 139 15.40 -21.63 -16.48
C ARG A 139 14.36 -21.81 -15.38
N TYR A 140 14.52 -21.09 -14.26
CA TYR A 140 13.70 -21.25 -13.08
C TYR A 140 13.11 -19.95 -12.58
N ILE A 141 11.93 -20.08 -12.00
CA ILE A 141 11.26 -19.07 -11.17
C ILE A 141 11.38 -19.54 -9.72
N VAL A 142 11.73 -18.62 -8.83
CA VAL A 142 11.96 -18.91 -7.41
C VAL A 142 11.19 -17.91 -6.57
N TYR A 143 10.51 -18.40 -5.53
CA TYR A 143 9.88 -17.56 -4.51
C TYR A 143 9.83 -18.28 -3.18
N GLU A 144 9.71 -17.51 -2.11
CA GLU A 144 9.56 -18.06 -0.77
C GLU A 144 8.09 -18.07 -0.37
N THR A 145 7.64 -19.14 0.29
CA THR A 145 6.28 -19.29 0.83
C THR A 145 6.33 -19.60 2.32
N GLY A 146 5.18 -19.56 2.97
CA GLY A 146 5.04 -19.80 4.39
C GLY A 146 5.46 -18.63 5.26
N LEU A 147 5.21 -18.77 6.54
CA LEU A 147 5.49 -17.76 7.55
C LEU A 147 6.75 -18.14 8.33
N GLU A 148 7.62 -17.18 8.50
CA GLU A 148 8.75 -17.19 9.44
C GLU A 148 9.56 -18.52 9.44
N THR A 149 9.36 -19.42 10.39
CA THR A 149 10.11 -20.69 10.51
C THR A 149 9.61 -21.78 9.57
N SER A 150 8.37 -21.72 9.14
CA SER A 150 7.82 -22.62 8.11
C SER A 150 8.15 -22.16 6.70
N ARG A 151 9.04 -21.16 6.56
CA ARG A 151 9.42 -20.58 5.27
C ARG A 151 10.16 -21.59 4.43
N ARG A 152 9.69 -21.72 3.20
CA ARG A 152 10.23 -22.63 2.19
C ARG A 152 10.50 -21.85 0.91
N THR A 153 11.47 -22.32 0.14
CA THR A 153 11.75 -21.82 -1.20
C THR A 153 11.18 -22.79 -2.23
N THR A 154 10.20 -22.33 -2.99
CA THR A 154 9.62 -23.06 -4.12
C THR A 154 10.34 -22.69 -5.40
N ILE A 155 10.75 -23.69 -6.18
CA ILE A 155 11.42 -23.55 -7.47
C ILE A 155 10.52 -24.13 -8.55
N LEU A 156 10.13 -23.30 -9.53
CA LEU A 156 9.34 -23.70 -10.69
C LEU A 156 10.19 -23.66 -11.95
N ARG A 157 9.86 -24.48 -12.94
CA ARG A 157 10.35 -24.28 -14.31
C ARG A 157 9.77 -22.98 -14.88
N ASN A 158 10.60 -22.21 -15.53
CA ASN A 158 10.19 -20.99 -16.23
C ASN A 158 9.70 -21.31 -17.67
N ASP A 159 8.71 -22.20 -17.75
CA ASP A 159 8.03 -22.59 -19.00
C ASP A 159 6.51 -22.47 -18.85
N SER A 160 5.75 -22.82 -19.87
CA SER A 160 4.28 -22.73 -19.86
C SER A 160 3.63 -23.67 -18.83
N ARG A 161 4.30 -24.76 -18.44
CA ARG A 161 3.77 -25.75 -17.47
C ARG A 161 4.02 -25.34 -16.04
N ARG A 162 5.10 -24.57 -15.79
CA ARG A 162 5.51 -24.11 -14.44
C ARG A 162 5.53 -25.23 -13.41
N ALA A 163 6.08 -26.38 -13.82
CA ALA A 163 6.17 -27.52 -12.93
C ALA A 163 7.06 -27.20 -11.73
N VAL A 164 6.64 -27.61 -10.54
CA VAL A 164 7.46 -27.55 -9.33
C VAL A 164 8.65 -28.48 -9.51
N VAL A 165 9.85 -27.94 -9.43
CA VAL A 165 11.11 -28.68 -9.50
C VAL A 165 11.60 -29.06 -8.11
N ALA A 166 11.48 -28.13 -7.16
CA ALA A 166 11.88 -28.35 -5.78
C ALA A 166 11.06 -27.45 -4.84
N ASP A 167 10.94 -27.91 -3.60
CA ASP A 167 10.41 -27.19 -2.47
C ASP A 167 11.38 -27.35 -1.29
N LEU A 168 12.25 -26.35 -1.09
CA LEU A 168 13.39 -26.40 -0.19
C LEU A 168 13.02 -25.90 1.21
N PRO A 169 13.46 -26.56 2.29
CA PRO A 169 13.16 -26.14 3.67
C PRO A 169 14.09 -25.00 4.12
N GLY A 170 14.03 -23.84 3.47
CA GLY A 170 14.90 -22.73 3.76
C GLY A 170 14.65 -21.50 2.90
N VAL A 171 15.56 -20.54 2.99
CA VAL A 171 15.46 -19.20 2.40
C VAL A 171 16.73 -18.82 1.65
N SER A 172 16.69 -17.66 0.98
CA SER A 172 17.86 -17.05 0.32
C SER A 172 18.50 -17.94 -0.76
N ALA A 173 17.70 -18.73 -1.47
CA ALA A 173 18.21 -19.57 -2.54
C ALA A 173 18.89 -18.74 -3.63
N THR A 174 20.06 -19.15 -4.10
CA THR A 174 20.80 -18.53 -5.20
C THR A 174 21.32 -19.62 -6.14
N PHE A 175 21.35 -19.34 -7.43
CA PHE A 175 21.78 -20.33 -8.43
C PHE A 175 23.19 -20.02 -8.96
N THR A 176 23.85 -21.07 -9.40
CA THR A 176 25.02 -20.91 -10.28
C THR A 176 24.64 -20.21 -11.58
N PRO A 177 25.56 -19.51 -12.26
CA PRO A 177 25.27 -18.81 -13.52
C PRO A 177 24.65 -19.70 -14.61
N ASP A 178 24.93 -21.00 -14.59
CA ASP A 178 24.41 -22.00 -15.54
C ASP A 178 23.12 -22.69 -15.07
N ASP A 179 22.55 -22.26 -13.92
CA ASP A 179 21.38 -22.84 -13.28
C ASP A 179 21.51 -24.34 -12.87
N MET A 180 22.72 -24.90 -12.88
CA MET A 180 22.92 -26.31 -12.59
C MET A 180 22.84 -26.62 -11.08
N LYS A 181 23.14 -25.64 -10.23
CA LYS A 181 23.10 -25.81 -8.77
C LYS A 181 22.38 -24.63 -8.11
N VAL A 182 21.79 -24.91 -6.96
CA VAL A 182 21.18 -23.89 -6.10
C VAL A 182 21.74 -24.02 -4.69
N ALA A 183 22.25 -22.92 -4.16
CA ALA A 183 22.61 -22.80 -2.74
C ALA A 183 21.50 -22.10 -1.97
N TYR A 184 21.20 -22.55 -0.75
CA TYR A 184 20.20 -21.94 0.11
C TYR A 184 20.57 -22.08 1.58
N LEU A 185 19.95 -21.27 2.43
CA LEU A 185 20.04 -21.35 3.87
C LEU A 185 18.92 -22.25 4.39
N ARG A 186 19.26 -23.50 4.74
CA ARG A 186 18.31 -24.40 5.41
C ARG A 186 18.13 -23.95 6.85
N ILE A 187 16.86 -23.72 7.24
CA ILE A 187 16.53 -23.30 8.59
C ILE A 187 16.57 -24.51 9.51
N ASN A 188 17.44 -24.47 10.51
CA ASN A 188 17.48 -25.49 11.53
C ASN A 188 16.50 -25.15 12.65
N GLU A 189 15.62 -26.09 12.99
CA GLU A 189 14.57 -25.92 14.01
C GLU A 189 15.15 -26.06 15.43
N THR A 190 15.93 -25.06 15.85
CA THR A 190 16.40 -25.01 17.25
C THR A 190 15.25 -24.59 18.17
N GLU A 191 15.38 -24.83 19.49
CA GLU A 191 14.36 -24.41 20.45
C GLU A 191 14.18 -22.87 20.48
N ASP A 192 15.23 -22.11 20.26
CA ASP A 192 15.16 -20.63 20.15
C ASP A 192 14.31 -20.21 18.96
N VAL A 193 14.53 -20.84 17.80
CA VAL A 193 13.77 -20.61 16.56
C VAL A 193 12.29 -20.98 16.76
N LYS A 194 11.99 -22.13 17.37
CA LYS A 194 10.61 -22.54 17.69
C LYS A 194 9.92 -21.61 18.66
N ASN A 195 10.63 -21.15 19.70
CA ASN A 195 10.10 -20.22 20.68
C ASN A 195 9.75 -18.86 20.04
N ALA A 196 10.65 -18.31 19.21
CA ALA A 196 10.40 -17.07 18.49
C ALA A 196 9.21 -17.19 17.52
N SER A 197 9.09 -18.33 16.82
CA SER A 197 7.95 -18.60 15.92
C SER A 197 6.62 -18.61 16.68
N ARG A 198 6.54 -19.37 17.77
CA ARG A 198 5.33 -19.42 18.62
C ARG A 198 4.95 -18.03 19.16
N ALA A 199 5.93 -17.21 19.51
CA ALA A 199 5.68 -15.84 19.97
C ALA A 199 5.08 -14.95 18.86
N ILE A 200 5.51 -15.13 17.59
CA ILE A 200 4.94 -14.41 16.44
C ILE A 200 3.50 -14.88 16.15
N GLU A 201 3.28 -16.19 16.17
CA GLU A 201 1.96 -16.79 15.93
C GLU A 201 0.92 -16.37 16.96
N SER A 202 1.34 -16.19 18.22
CA SER A 202 0.48 -15.76 19.32
C SER A 202 0.26 -14.24 19.38
N ALA A 203 1.07 -13.45 18.69
CA ALA A 203 0.95 -11.99 18.67
C ALA A 203 -0.03 -11.49 17.62
N THR A 204 -0.82 -10.46 17.94
CA THR A 204 -1.66 -9.78 16.95
C THR A 204 -0.80 -9.05 15.93
N LEU A 205 -1.35 -8.77 14.74
CA LEU A 205 -0.63 -8.04 13.68
C LEU A 205 -0.21 -6.63 14.11
N THR A 206 -0.90 -6.06 15.07
CA THR A 206 -0.68 -4.71 15.58
C THR A 206 0.15 -4.68 16.87
N ASP A 207 0.50 -5.84 17.46
CA ASP A 207 1.35 -5.88 18.67
C ASP A 207 2.72 -5.24 18.36
N PRO A 208 3.09 -4.15 19.03
CA PRO A 208 4.39 -3.50 18.82
C PRO A 208 5.59 -4.43 19.04
N ARG A 209 5.42 -5.44 19.91
CA ARG A 209 6.47 -6.43 20.21
C ARG A 209 6.66 -7.43 19.07
N ARG A 210 5.63 -7.62 18.24
CA ARG A 210 5.69 -8.56 17.11
C ARG A 210 6.85 -8.25 16.17
N ASN A 211 7.07 -6.98 15.82
CA ASN A 211 8.18 -6.58 14.95
C ASN A 211 9.54 -6.91 15.57
N ALA A 212 9.72 -6.72 16.88
CA ALA A 212 10.95 -7.08 17.58
C ALA A 212 11.17 -8.59 17.57
N VAL A 213 10.11 -9.39 17.75
CA VAL A 213 10.21 -10.85 17.69
C VAL A 213 10.50 -11.34 16.26
N VAL A 214 9.89 -10.73 15.24
CA VAL A 214 10.19 -11.02 13.82
C VAL A 214 11.65 -10.72 13.49
N GLN A 215 12.18 -9.60 13.95
CA GLN A 215 13.60 -9.27 13.78
C GLN A 215 14.51 -10.27 14.53
N THR A 216 14.10 -10.67 15.73
CA THR A 216 14.82 -11.69 16.51
C THR A 216 14.83 -13.02 15.77
N LEU A 217 13.71 -13.43 15.21
CA LEU A 217 13.65 -14.67 14.42
C LEU A 217 14.53 -14.59 13.18
N ALA A 218 14.53 -13.49 12.45
CA ALA A 218 15.41 -13.30 11.29
C ALA A 218 16.89 -13.43 11.67
N TRP A 219 17.27 -12.88 12.83
CA TRP A 219 18.62 -13.02 13.37
C TRP A 219 18.94 -14.49 13.78
N LEU A 220 18.00 -15.18 14.44
CA LEU A 220 18.14 -16.60 14.79
C LEU A 220 18.28 -17.48 13.54
N VAL A 221 17.50 -17.22 12.49
CA VAL A 221 17.62 -17.92 11.21
C VAL A 221 19.00 -17.71 10.60
N ALA A 222 19.54 -16.48 10.63
CA ALA A 222 20.89 -16.21 10.15
C ALA A 222 21.96 -16.96 10.97
N ARG A 223 21.76 -17.11 12.29
CA ARG A 223 22.66 -17.84 13.20
C ARG A 223 22.57 -19.34 12.99
N ASP A 224 21.36 -19.88 13.01
CA ASP A 224 21.11 -21.32 13.14
C ASP A 224 20.88 -22.02 11.78
N SER A 225 21.04 -21.31 10.65
CA SER A 225 20.93 -21.92 9.32
C SER A 225 22.20 -22.66 8.91
N THR A 226 22.02 -23.63 8.01
CA THR A 226 23.10 -24.32 7.31
C THR A 226 23.11 -23.97 5.84
N ILE A 227 24.28 -23.70 5.25
CA ILE A 227 24.40 -23.50 3.80
C ILE A 227 24.35 -24.88 3.14
N VAL A 228 23.37 -25.08 2.25
CA VAL A 228 23.18 -26.30 1.48
C VAL A 228 23.27 -25.98 0.01
N VAL A 229 24.03 -26.81 -0.72
CA VAL A 229 24.09 -26.78 -2.19
C VAL A 229 23.35 -28.00 -2.72
N ARG A 230 22.41 -27.75 -3.62
CA ARG A 230 21.61 -28.80 -4.27
C ARG A 230 21.85 -28.77 -5.78
N ASP A 231 22.12 -29.91 -6.35
CA ASP A 231 22.14 -30.14 -7.79
C ASP A 231 20.72 -30.07 -8.33
N SER A 232 20.48 -29.23 -9.33
CA SER A 232 19.15 -28.96 -9.88
C SER A 232 18.56 -30.13 -10.67
N ALA A 233 19.41 -30.99 -11.21
CA ALA A 233 18.99 -32.13 -12.05
C ALA A 233 18.74 -33.40 -11.21
N THR A 234 19.68 -33.73 -10.31
CA THR A 234 19.63 -34.96 -9.53
C THR A 234 18.93 -34.81 -8.18
N GLY A 235 18.87 -33.57 -7.67
CA GLY A 235 18.37 -33.27 -6.35
C GLY A 235 19.34 -33.64 -5.20
N HIS A 236 20.58 -34.06 -5.50
CA HIS A 236 21.58 -34.32 -4.49
C HIS A 236 21.98 -33.07 -3.73
N GLU A 237 22.07 -33.18 -2.40
CA GLU A 237 22.37 -32.03 -1.51
C GLU A 237 23.70 -32.27 -0.78
N ILE A 238 24.48 -31.20 -0.67
CA ILE A 238 25.74 -31.16 0.09
C ILE A 238 25.64 -30.00 1.08
N GLU A 239 25.92 -30.28 2.36
CA GLU A 239 26.05 -29.25 3.40
C GLU A 239 27.46 -28.68 3.38
N LEU A 240 27.59 -27.36 3.30
CA LEU A 240 28.86 -26.69 3.34
C LEU A 240 29.29 -26.46 4.81
N PRO A 241 30.50 -26.85 5.22
CA PRO A 241 30.95 -26.70 6.59
C PRO A 241 31.18 -25.23 6.94
N THR A 242 30.42 -24.73 7.92
CA THR A 242 30.61 -23.36 8.45
C THR A 242 30.74 -23.42 9.97
N PRO A 243 31.70 -22.72 10.59
CA PRO A 243 31.73 -22.59 12.05
C PRO A 243 30.44 -21.88 12.52
N PRO A 244 30.15 -21.88 13.84
CA PRO A 244 29.07 -21.07 14.40
C PRO A 244 29.24 -19.61 14.04
N MET A 245 28.36 -19.12 13.16
CA MET A 245 28.39 -17.72 12.68
C MET A 245 27.03 -17.34 12.07
N LEU A 246 26.72 -16.04 12.10
CA LEU A 246 25.60 -15.50 11.35
C LEU A 246 25.94 -15.50 9.84
N LYS A 247 24.95 -15.88 9.03
CA LYS A 247 25.09 -16.01 7.57
C LYS A 247 23.92 -15.38 6.86
N ALA A 248 24.20 -14.66 5.78
CA ALA A 248 23.16 -14.06 4.93
C ALA A 248 23.69 -13.77 3.52
N ALA A 249 22.80 -13.39 2.61
CA ALA A 249 23.13 -12.86 1.30
C ALA A 249 24.08 -13.74 0.49
N LEU A 250 23.65 -14.96 0.20
CA LEU A 250 24.37 -15.89 -0.65
C LEU A 250 24.45 -15.37 -2.09
N ALA A 251 25.62 -15.45 -2.73
CA ALA A 251 25.82 -15.09 -4.12
C ALA A 251 26.93 -15.95 -4.75
N TYR A 252 26.66 -16.59 -5.88
CA TYR A 252 27.68 -17.32 -6.62
C TYR A 252 28.59 -16.36 -7.40
N ALA A 253 29.86 -16.68 -7.44
CA ALA A 253 30.78 -16.09 -8.40
C ALA A 253 30.45 -16.54 -9.84
N ALA A 254 30.98 -15.82 -10.81
CA ALA A 254 30.79 -16.15 -12.23
C ALA A 254 31.37 -17.53 -12.61
N ASP A 255 32.35 -18.07 -11.84
CA ASP A 255 32.91 -19.41 -12.03
C ASP A 255 31.92 -20.55 -11.67
N GLY A 256 30.77 -20.22 -11.03
CA GLY A 256 29.79 -21.20 -10.55
C GLY A 256 30.30 -22.16 -9.47
N ARG A 257 31.50 -21.92 -8.92
CA ARG A 257 32.16 -22.79 -7.92
C ARG A 257 32.26 -22.12 -6.56
N SER A 258 32.60 -20.85 -6.57
CA SER A 258 32.79 -20.05 -5.36
C SER A 258 31.45 -19.41 -4.95
N LEU A 259 31.02 -19.70 -3.74
CA LEU A 259 29.83 -19.08 -3.12
C LEU A 259 30.30 -18.03 -2.12
N PHE A 260 29.93 -16.78 -2.33
CA PHE A 260 30.14 -15.69 -1.40
C PHE A 260 28.95 -15.54 -0.47
N PHE A 261 29.19 -15.10 0.75
CA PHE A 261 28.13 -14.76 1.71
C PHE A 261 28.61 -13.71 2.71
N LEU A 262 27.65 -12.95 3.23
CA LEU A 262 27.88 -12.05 4.34
C LEU A 262 27.86 -12.82 5.64
N GLY A 263 28.88 -12.66 6.48
CA GLY A 263 28.99 -13.38 7.73
C GLY A 263 29.63 -12.61 8.85
N THR A 264 29.34 -13.00 10.09
CA THR A 264 30.03 -12.53 11.30
C THR A 264 29.88 -13.55 12.41
N ARG A 265 30.82 -13.55 13.36
CA ARG A 265 30.69 -14.34 14.58
C ARG A 265 29.67 -13.70 15.52
N GLU A 266 28.90 -14.51 16.23
CA GLU A 266 27.97 -14.01 17.25
C GLU A 266 28.74 -13.18 18.30
N GLY A 267 28.16 -12.05 18.69
CA GLY A 267 28.79 -11.09 19.61
C GLY A 267 29.76 -10.10 18.96
N ASN A 268 29.97 -10.20 17.63
CA ASN A 268 30.84 -9.26 16.88
C ASN A 268 30.06 -8.58 15.74
N GLU A 269 28.84 -8.16 16.01
CA GLU A 269 27.96 -7.53 15.01
C GLU A 269 28.41 -6.11 14.61
N THR A 270 29.46 -5.56 15.20
CA THR A 270 30.10 -4.32 14.77
C THR A 270 30.95 -4.50 13.51
N ARG A 271 31.23 -5.74 13.13
CA ARG A 271 31.95 -6.11 11.92
C ARG A 271 31.14 -7.12 11.12
N THR A 272 30.99 -6.91 9.84
CA THR A 272 30.48 -7.91 8.89
C THR A 272 31.51 -8.14 7.82
N ASP A 273 31.79 -9.39 7.51
CA ASP A 273 32.79 -9.77 6.52
C ASP A 273 32.14 -10.53 5.35
N ILE A 274 32.81 -10.52 4.21
CA ILE A 274 32.41 -11.30 3.06
C ILE A 274 33.35 -12.52 3.01
N TYR A 275 32.71 -13.69 3.11
CA TYR A 275 33.38 -14.99 3.03
C TYR A 275 33.13 -15.64 1.68
N SER A 276 34.06 -16.51 1.27
CA SER A 276 33.86 -17.42 0.15
C SER A 276 33.99 -18.88 0.65
N ILE A 277 33.18 -19.76 0.07
CA ILE A 277 33.22 -21.21 0.34
C ILE A 277 32.90 -21.97 -0.95
N SER A 278 33.38 -23.19 -1.07
CA SER A 278 33.05 -24.09 -2.17
C SER A 278 32.76 -25.49 -1.66
N GLU A 279 32.25 -26.38 -2.49
CA GLU A 279 31.94 -27.76 -2.12
C GLU A 279 33.17 -28.58 -1.72
N THR A 280 34.36 -28.12 -2.08
CA THR A 280 35.64 -28.79 -1.75
C THR A 280 36.39 -28.08 -0.62
N SER A 281 35.80 -27.08 -0.01
CA SER A 281 36.44 -26.33 1.09
C SER A 281 36.19 -26.98 2.43
N ASP A 282 37.19 -27.03 3.30
CA ASP A 282 37.05 -27.47 4.69
C ASP A 282 36.34 -26.43 5.58
N GLY A 283 36.05 -25.24 5.04
CA GLY A 283 35.38 -24.15 5.72
C GLY A 283 35.46 -22.82 4.92
N PRO A 284 34.77 -21.77 5.40
CA PRO A 284 34.74 -20.50 4.73
C PRO A 284 36.10 -19.76 4.85
N ALA A 285 36.56 -19.20 3.74
CA ALA A 285 37.72 -18.33 3.69
C ALA A 285 37.25 -16.85 3.65
N LEU A 286 38.02 -15.96 4.28
CA LEU A 286 37.76 -14.53 4.21
C LEU A 286 38.07 -14.04 2.79
N ALA A 287 37.04 -13.59 2.08
CA ALA A 287 37.18 -13.08 0.71
C ALA A 287 37.64 -11.64 0.68
N VAL A 288 37.22 -10.83 1.66
CA VAL A 288 37.54 -9.42 1.79
C VAL A 288 38.07 -9.13 3.16
N ASP A 289 39.38 -8.87 3.27
CA ASP A 289 40.04 -8.49 4.52
C ASP A 289 40.13 -6.96 4.63
N ALA A 290 39.01 -6.33 4.86
CA ALA A 290 38.92 -4.90 5.19
C ALA A 290 38.04 -4.76 6.43
N GLY A 291 38.48 -4.01 7.41
CA GLY A 291 37.70 -3.80 8.65
C GLY A 291 36.36 -3.17 8.41
N GLY A 292 35.48 -3.22 9.45
CA GLY A 292 34.22 -2.52 9.47
C GLY A 292 33.03 -3.29 8.89
N LEU A 293 31.93 -2.57 8.63
CA LEU A 293 30.67 -3.14 8.15
C LEU A 293 30.65 -3.27 6.63
N LYS A 294 30.03 -4.31 6.11
CA LYS A 294 29.85 -4.55 4.69
C LYS A 294 28.37 -4.93 4.42
N SER A 295 27.86 -4.48 3.29
CA SER A 295 26.57 -4.95 2.75
C SER A 295 26.72 -6.26 2.00
N ALA A 296 25.58 -6.79 1.52
CA ALA A 296 25.57 -7.85 0.52
C ALA A 296 26.42 -7.47 -0.69
N PRO A 297 27.28 -8.38 -1.17
CA PRO A 297 28.14 -8.09 -2.31
C PRO A 297 27.35 -8.07 -3.63
N LEU A 298 27.69 -7.11 -4.48
CA LEU A 298 27.38 -7.14 -5.90
C LEU A 298 28.60 -7.74 -6.61
N ILE A 299 28.41 -8.85 -7.30
CA ILE A 299 29.50 -9.53 -8.01
C ILE A 299 29.36 -9.24 -9.48
N ASP A 300 30.44 -8.86 -10.14
CA ASP A 300 30.43 -8.66 -11.58
C ASP A 300 30.25 -10.00 -12.31
N ALA A 301 29.63 -9.96 -13.49
CA ALA A 301 29.39 -11.15 -14.29
C ALA A 301 30.69 -11.78 -14.84
N SER A 302 31.81 -11.05 -14.85
CA SER A 302 33.11 -11.58 -15.23
C SER A 302 33.81 -12.31 -14.08
N GLY A 303 33.36 -12.12 -12.85
CA GLY A 303 33.96 -12.67 -11.63
C GLY A 303 35.25 -11.99 -11.24
N GLY A 304 35.61 -10.87 -11.87
CA GLY A 304 36.86 -10.14 -11.60
C GLY A 304 36.74 -9.13 -10.46
N ALA A 305 35.54 -8.65 -10.18
CA ALA A 305 35.31 -7.63 -9.16
C ALA A 305 34.09 -7.92 -8.27
N LEU A 306 34.17 -7.37 -7.05
CA LEU A 306 33.08 -7.37 -6.09
C LEU A 306 32.88 -5.95 -5.56
N VAL A 307 31.65 -5.50 -5.48
CA VAL A 307 31.31 -4.19 -4.94
C VAL A 307 30.44 -4.35 -3.71
N TYR A 308 30.74 -3.65 -2.63
CA TYR A 308 29.90 -3.60 -1.44
C TYR A 308 29.79 -2.19 -0.89
N VAL A 309 28.61 -1.86 -0.35
CA VAL A 309 28.38 -0.59 0.36
C VAL A 309 28.80 -0.74 1.83
N VAL A 310 29.31 0.33 2.42
CA VAL A 310 29.62 0.39 3.86
C VAL A 310 28.36 0.89 4.58
N PRO A 311 27.58 0.02 5.24
CA PRO A 311 26.36 0.43 5.92
C PRO A 311 26.66 1.13 7.23
N GLY A 312 25.80 2.05 7.66
CA GLY A 312 25.93 2.72 8.95
C GLY A 312 25.60 1.82 10.15
N VAL A 313 24.87 0.71 9.91
CA VAL A 313 24.45 -0.25 10.94
C VAL A 313 24.66 -1.66 10.39
N SER A 314 25.07 -2.59 11.25
CA SER A 314 25.25 -3.98 10.85
C SER A 314 23.94 -4.61 10.34
N PRO A 315 23.93 -5.20 9.13
CA PRO A 315 22.79 -5.94 8.62
C PRO A 315 22.52 -7.24 9.40
N LEU A 316 23.46 -7.69 10.21
CA LEU A 316 23.39 -8.88 11.04
C LEU A 316 23.33 -8.55 12.56
N ARG A 317 22.95 -7.34 12.91
CA ARG A 317 22.84 -6.89 14.31
C ARG A 317 21.75 -7.68 15.04
N ARG A 318 22.08 -8.13 16.26
CA ARG A 318 21.09 -8.71 17.17
C ARG A 318 20.05 -7.65 17.55
N PRO A 319 18.75 -7.92 17.46
CA PRO A 319 17.72 -7.00 17.93
C PRO A 319 17.82 -6.79 19.44
N GLU A 320 17.70 -5.55 19.91
CA GLU A 320 17.67 -5.24 21.34
C GLU A 320 16.30 -5.68 21.91
N VAL A 321 16.29 -6.77 22.67
CA VAL A 321 15.14 -7.21 23.44
C VAL A 321 15.08 -6.38 24.72
N GLY A 322 14.21 -5.36 24.78
CA GLY A 322 13.94 -4.66 26.02
C GLY A 322 14.02 -3.14 26.02
N GLY A 323 13.65 -2.49 24.94
CA GLY A 323 13.43 -1.05 24.90
C GLY A 323 12.07 -0.72 24.32
N ALA A 324 11.02 -0.72 25.11
CA ALA A 324 9.78 -0.07 24.75
C ALA A 324 10.04 1.43 24.60
N GLY A 325 10.42 1.89 23.41
CA GLY A 325 10.66 3.28 23.16
C GLY A 325 11.69 3.58 22.10
N ARG A 326 11.63 2.93 20.95
CA ARG A 326 12.18 3.41 19.66
C ARG A 326 11.89 2.38 18.56
N ALA A 327 10.63 2.11 18.32
CA ALA A 327 10.23 1.63 17.00
C ALA A 327 10.23 2.85 16.08
N GLY A 328 11.43 3.27 15.70
CA GLY A 328 11.63 4.19 14.60
C GLY A 328 11.06 3.56 13.35
N ARG A 329 10.26 4.30 12.64
CA ARG A 329 9.74 4.03 11.29
C ARG A 329 10.83 3.41 10.42
N GLY A 330 10.61 2.22 9.88
CA GLY A 330 11.53 1.60 8.93
C GLY A 330 12.04 0.23 9.35
N GLY A 331 11.15 -0.68 9.67
CA GLY A 331 11.49 -2.07 9.92
C GLY A 331 10.59 -3.02 9.15
N GLU A 332 10.62 -2.97 7.83
CA GLU A 332 10.30 -4.16 7.07
C GLU A 332 11.54 -5.02 6.97
N ALA A 333 11.37 -6.26 7.34
CA ALA A 333 12.41 -7.27 7.44
C ALA A 333 13.41 -7.22 6.30
N ALA A 334 14.69 -7.21 6.64
CA ALA A 334 15.74 -7.56 5.71
C ALA A 334 15.56 -9.03 5.30
N GLY A 335 14.64 -9.29 4.39
CA GLY A 335 14.64 -10.48 3.56
C GLY A 335 15.79 -10.32 2.57
N ALA A 336 16.64 -11.31 2.47
CA ALA A 336 17.73 -11.38 1.53
C ALA A 336 17.26 -10.97 0.12
N GLY A 337 17.88 -9.94 -0.45
CA GLY A 337 17.61 -9.50 -1.81
C GLY A 337 17.26 -8.02 -1.96
N ARG A 338 17.75 -7.13 -1.11
CA ARG A 338 17.69 -5.69 -1.38
C ARG A 338 18.93 -5.19 -2.11
N ALA A 339 18.91 -5.28 -3.42
CA ALA A 339 19.53 -4.25 -4.21
C ALA A 339 18.59 -3.03 -4.19
N GLY A 340 18.91 -2.02 -3.37
CA GLY A 340 18.42 -0.67 -3.50
C GLY A 340 17.10 -0.31 -2.84
N GLY A 341 17.10 -0.04 -1.56
CA GLY A 341 16.09 0.73 -0.85
C GLY A 341 16.75 1.73 0.07
N GLY A 342 17.07 2.91 -0.40
CA GLY A 342 17.50 4.04 0.41
C GLY A 342 16.29 4.88 0.77
N GLY A 343 15.60 4.56 1.86
CA GLY A 343 14.81 5.54 2.56
C GLY A 343 15.78 6.43 3.32
N GLU A 344 15.75 7.74 3.13
CA GLU A 344 16.37 8.65 4.10
C GLU A 344 15.69 8.41 5.45
N PRO A 345 16.48 8.24 6.55
CA PRO A 345 15.90 8.25 7.88
C PRO A 345 15.33 9.64 8.10
N GLY A 346 14.00 9.72 8.30
CA GLY A 346 13.38 10.94 8.81
C GLY A 346 14.21 11.42 10.00
N ARG A 347 14.65 12.66 9.98
CA ARG A 347 15.40 13.28 11.06
C ARG A 347 14.60 13.16 12.33
N ALA A 348 15.10 12.37 13.28
CA ALA A 348 14.64 12.46 14.65
C ALA A 348 14.96 13.88 15.15
N ALA A 349 13.90 14.66 15.35
CA ALA A 349 14.01 16.01 15.88
C ALA A 349 14.58 15.98 17.29
N GLY A 350 15.59 16.81 17.54
CA GLY A 350 16.19 17.01 18.87
C GLY A 350 17.62 16.51 19.04
N ALA A 351 18.25 15.96 18.04
CA ALA A 351 19.71 15.78 18.05
C ALA A 351 20.39 17.10 17.62
N ARG A 352 21.40 17.53 18.38
CA ARG A 352 22.45 18.47 17.94
C ARG A 352 22.67 18.24 16.44
N PRO A 353 22.79 19.31 15.60
CA PRO A 353 23.03 19.07 14.19
C PRO A 353 24.17 18.04 14.10
N PRO A 354 23.95 16.89 13.46
CA PRO A 354 25.00 15.90 13.34
C PRO A 354 26.13 16.61 12.64
N GLY A 355 27.33 16.48 13.19
CA GLY A 355 28.53 16.85 12.45
C GLY A 355 28.43 16.26 11.05
N PRO A 356 29.10 16.84 10.04
CA PRO A 356 28.95 16.38 8.67
C PRO A 356 28.98 14.84 8.65
N ARG A 357 27.88 14.23 8.17
CA ARG A 357 27.82 12.77 8.04
C ARG A 357 29.05 12.33 7.26
N PRO A 358 29.78 11.31 7.73
CA PRO A 358 30.86 10.78 6.92
C PRO A 358 30.32 10.50 5.50
N PRO A 359 31.06 10.86 4.45
CA PRO A 359 30.62 10.63 3.08
C PRO A 359 30.21 9.18 2.95
N SER A 360 29.08 8.93 2.30
CA SER A 360 28.67 7.56 1.97
C SER A 360 29.77 6.96 1.12
N THR A 361 30.22 5.77 1.49
CA THR A 361 31.30 5.09 0.80
C THR A 361 30.89 3.70 0.39
N PHE A 362 31.42 3.23 -0.70
CA PHE A 362 31.39 1.84 -1.11
C PHE A 362 32.82 1.38 -1.46
N ALA A 363 33.03 0.10 -1.55
CA ALA A 363 34.33 -0.46 -1.90
C ALA A 363 34.22 -1.34 -3.13
N ILE A 364 35.24 -1.26 -3.95
CA ILE A 364 35.49 -2.14 -5.09
C ILE A 364 36.64 -3.05 -4.71
N VAL A 365 36.44 -4.35 -4.84
CA VAL A 365 37.43 -5.37 -4.57
C VAL A 365 37.80 -6.04 -5.90
N ASP A 366 39.06 -5.96 -6.28
CA ASP A 366 39.61 -6.79 -7.32
C ASP A 366 39.89 -8.17 -6.72
N LEU A 367 39.18 -9.18 -7.20
CA LEU A 367 39.23 -10.53 -6.61
C LEU A 367 40.54 -11.26 -6.89
N ALA A 368 41.22 -10.93 -8.00
CA ALA A 368 42.47 -11.54 -8.33
C ALA A 368 43.62 -11.00 -7.48
N SER A 369 43.75 -9.71 -7.32
CA SER A 369 44.77 -9.05 -6.52
C SER A 369 44.37 -8.88 -5.03
N LYS A 370 43.13 -9.13 -4.66
CA LYS A 370 42.52 -8.84 -3.34
C LYS A 370 42.64 -7.37 -2.93
N ARG A 371 42.86 -6.48 -3.88
CA ARG A 371 42.97 -5.03 -3.62
C ARG A 371 41.60 -4.44 -3.39
N VAL A 372 41.45 -3.76 -2.26
CA VAL A 372 40.23 -3.02 -1.90
C VAL A 372 40.45 -1.55 -2.19
N SER A 373 39.58 -0.97 -3.01
CA SER A 373 39.54 0.46 -3.32
C SER A 373 38.27 1.07 -2.74
N VAL A 374 38.40 1.97 -1.77
CA VAL A 374 37.27 2.68 -1.18
C VAL A 374 36.96 3.90 -2.02
N VAL A 375 35.72 4.05 -2.39
CA VAL A 375 35.20 5.13 -3.23
C VAL A 375 34.18 5.96 -2.43
N SER A 376 34.37 7.29 -2.46
CA SER A 376 33.38 8.23 -1.92
C SER A 376 32.24 8.37 -2.94
N GLY A 377 31.07 7.86 -2.61
CA GLY A 377 29.91 7.89 -3.50
C GLY A 377 28.75 7.05 -2.98
N THR A 378 27.62 7.15 -3.65
CA THR A 378 26.38 6.47 -3.29
C THR A 378 25.85 5.64 -4.46
N ALA A 379 25.02 4.68 -4.15
CA ALA A 379 24.23 3.90 -5.11
C ALA A 379 25.06 3.31 -6.29
N PRO A 380 26.14 2.53 -6.01
CA PRO A 380 26.89 1.90 -7.08
C PRO A 380 26.01 0.92 -7.87
N ALA A 381 26.08 0.98 -9.18
CA ALA A 381 25.38 0.11 -10.12
C ALA A 381 26.37 -0.46 -11.16
N LEU A 382 26.30 -1.76 -11.36
CA LEU A 382 27.08 -2.46 -12.39
C LEU A 382 26.23 -2.68 -13.65
N SER A 383 26.86 -2.62 -14.81
CA SER A 383 26.27 -3.15 -16.05
C SER A 383 26.05 -4.66 -15.94
N GLY A 384 25.15 -5.22 -16.75
CA GLY A 384 24.87 -6.65 -16.72
C GLY A 384 26.08 -7.53 -17.06
N ASP A 385 27.02 -7.01 -17.88
CA ASP A 385 28.29 -7.66 -18.18
C ASP A 385 29.40 -7.41 -17.13
N GLY A 386 29.08 -6.59 -16.09
CA GLY A 386 29.98 -6.27 -14.96
C GLY A 386 31.16 -5.35 -15.30
N LYS A 387 31.30 -4.90 -16.56
CA LYS A 387 32.48 -4.11 -16.98
C LYS A 387 32.38 -2.63 -16.68
N THR A 388 31.15 -2.12 -16.54
CA THR A 388 30.92 -0.70 -16.32
C THR A 388 30.29 -0.49 -14.95
N LEU A 389 30.78 0.52 -14.24
CA LEU A 389 30.27 0.95 -12.93
C LEU A 389 29.75 2.38 -13.05
N ALA A 390 28.57 2.63 -12.52
CA ALA A 390 27.99 3.97 -12.34
C ALA A 390 27.71 4.22 -10.86
N TYR A 391 27.88 5.47 -10.39
CA TYR A 391 27.56 5.89 -9.04
C TYR A 391 27.43 7.41 -8.96
N VAL A 392 26.91 7.91 -7.85
CA VAL A 392 26.76 9.35 -7.61
C VAL A 392 27.71 9.82 -6.52
N VAL A 393 28.37 10.94 -6.76
CA VAL A 393 29.19 11.66 -5.79
C VAL A 393 28.49 12.96 -5.43
N ARG A 394 28.40 13.27 -4.14
CA ARG A 394 27.94 14.56 -3.64
C ARG A 394 29.10 15.34 -3.06
N ASP A 395 29.32 16.56 -3.55
CA ASP A 395 30.29 17.52 -3.03
C ASP A 395 29.56 18.83 -2.69
N GLY A 396 29.33 19.06 -1.40
CA GLY A 396 28.54 20.19 -0.94
C GLY A 396 27.10 20.14 -1.45
N SER A 397 26.73 21.09 -2.31
CA SER A 397 25.44 21.17 -3.01
C SER A 397 25.47 20.59 -4.42
N GLU A 398 26.63 20.16 -4.92
CA GLU A 398 26.74 19.59 -6.26
C GLU A 398 26.70 18.06 -6.24
N TYR A 399 26.07 17.50 -7.26
CA TYR A 399 25.99 16.07 -7.54
C TYR A 399 26.69 15.76 -8.86
N SER A 400 27.48 14.69 -8.87
CA SER A 400 28.20 14.21 -10.06
C SER A 400 27.83 12.77 -10.33
N LEU A 401 27.37 12.47 -11.55
CA LEU A 401 27.25 11.11 -12.04
C LEU A 401 28.59 10.64 -12.57
N MET A 402 29.08 9.55 -12.01
CA MET A 402 30.37 8.93 -12.36
C MET A 402 30.10 7.66 -13.15
N ILE A 403 30.75 7.48 -14.29
CA ILE A 403 30.68 6.25 -15.10
C ILE A 403 32.06 5.88 -15.63
N GLY A 404 32.36 4.60 -15.66
CA GLY A 404 33.58 4.09 -16.26
C GLY A 404 33.82 2.60 -15.96
N PRO A 405 35.00 2.06 -16.31
CA PRO A 405 35.32 0.66 -16.03
C PRO A 405 35.24 0.31 -14.57
N THR A 406 34.73 -0.88 -14.22
CA THR A 406 34.51 -1.30 -12.82
C THR A 406 35.81 -1.26 -12.01
N THR A 407 36.91 -1.73 -12.54
CA THR A 407 38.23 -1.75 -11.86
C THR A 407 39.18 -0.62 -12.33
N GLY A 408 38.67 0.32 -13.15
CA GLY A 408 39.44 1.44 -13.69
C GLY A 408 39.04 2.79 -13.13
N MET A 409 39.39 3.85 -13.82
CA MET A 409 39.05 5.22 -13.48
C MET A 409 37.64 5.55 -14.04
N GLN A 410 36.75 6.04 -13.22
CA GLN A 410 35.44 6.53 -13.64
C GLN A 410 35.53 8.03 -13.91
N ALA A 411 34.88 8.49 -14.98
CA ALA A 411 34.80 9.89 -15.35
C ALA A 411 33.52 10.53 -14.84
N VAL A 412 33.56 11.84 -14.60
CA VAL A 412 32.33 12.63 -14.39
C VAL A 412 31.65 12.82 -15.74
N VAL A 413 30.46 12.24 -15.90
CA VAL A 413 29.68 12.36 -17.15
C VAL A 413 28.58 13.43 -17.06
N LYS A 414 28.18 13.81 -15.82
CA LYS A 414 27.20 14.87 -15.56
C LYS A 414 27.46 15.52 -14.21
N ARG A 415 27.30 16.85 -14.12
CA ARG A 415 27.28 17.63 -12.88
C ARG A 415 26.00 18.46 -12.81
N THR A 416 25.45 18.61 -11.59
CA THR A 416 24.24 19.39 -11.34
C THR A 416 24.14 19.78 -9.88
N SER A 417 23.46 20.90 -9.60
CA SER A 417 23.02 21.26 -8.25
C SER A 417 21.71 20.58 -7.82
N GLN A 418 20.99 19.94 -8.77
CA GLN A 418 19.79 19.17 -8.47
C GLN A 418 20.18 17.84 -7.80
N ARG A 419 19.39 17.40 -6.84
CA ARG A 419 19.60 16.10 -6.19
C ARG A 419 19.58 15.00 -7.23
N MET A 420 20.54 14.09 -7.15
CA MET A 420 20.69 12.95 -8.07
C MET A 420 21.00 11.69 -7.28
N ASP A 421 20.42 10.55 -7.68
CA ASP A 421 20.63 9.25 -7.03
C ASP A 421 20.32 8.10 -7.97
N ARG A 422 20.60 6.86 -7.54
CA ARG A 422 20.15 5.61 -8.15
C ARG A 422 20.41 5.47 -9.64
N PRO A 423 21.64 5.59 -10.11
CA PRO A 423 21.94 5.25 -11.48
C PRO A 423 21.68 3.76 -11.74
N ALA A 424 21.30 3.43 -12.96
CA ALA A 424 21.16 2.07 -13.46
C ALA A 424 21.79 2.01 -14.86
N LEU A 425 22.48 0.92 -15.17
CA LEU A 425 23.10 0.70 -16.46
C LEU A 425 22.35 -0.38 -17.24
N SER A 426 22.32 -0.25 -18.57
CA SER A 426 21.93 -1.35 -19.44
C SER A 426 22.92 -2.53 -19.34
N ALA A 427 22.53 -3.70 -19.83
CA ALA A 427 23.35 -4.91 -19.70
C ALA A 427 24.75 -4.76 -20.32
N ASP A 428 24.85 -4.01 -21.40
CA ASP A 428 26.10 -3.70 -22.12
C ASP A 428 26.81 -2.43 -21.64
N GLY A 429 26.25 -1.71 -20.66
CA GLY A 429 26.77 -0.44 -20.17
C GLY A 429 26.62 0.74 -21.13
N GLY A 430 25.96 0.55 -22.29
CA GLY A 430 25.78 1.56 -23.32
C GLY A 430 24.73 2.63 -23.02
N ARG A 431 23.88 2.39 -22.04
CA ARG A 431 22.86 3.34 -21.56
C ARG A 431 22.88 3.46 -20.04
N VAL A 432 22.51 4.64 -19.57
CA VAL A 432 22.34 4.93 -18.14
C VAL A 432 21.00 5.59 -17.91
N ALA A 433 20.31 5.20 -16.85
CA ALA A 433 19.16 5.90 -16.28
C ALA A 433 19.47 6.28 -14.85
N TRP A 434 18.91 7.37 -14.37
CA TRP A 434 19.08 7.83 -12.99
C TRP A 434 17.85 8.62 -12.55
N GLN A 435 17.65 8.71 -11.25
CA GLN A 435 16.66 9.61 -10.70
C GLN A 435 17.29 10.97 -10.35
N MET A 436 16.60 12.05 -10.68
CA MET A 436 16.99 13.41 -10.37
C MET A 436 15.78 14.22 -9.92
N MET A 437 15.98 15.15 -9.00
CA MET A 437 14.93 15.98 -8.43
C MET A 437 15.08 17.40 -8.96
N PRO A 438 14.37 17.72 -10.06
CA PRO A 438 14.44 19.08 -10.65
C PRO A 438 13.74 20.13 -9.79
N ARG A 439 12.71 19.75 -9.06
CA ARG A 439 11.95 20.57 -8.10
C ARG A 439 11.76 19.81 -6.78
N ASP A 440 10.57 19.36 -6.49
CA ASP A 440 10.19 18.74 -5.22
C ASP A 440 10.04 17.22 -5.31
N ASP A 441 9.99 16.66 -6.51
CA ASP A 441 9.78 15.26 -6.81
C ASP A 441 10.94 14.63 -7.58
N TRP A 442 11.08 13.31 -7.45
CA TRP A 442 12.06 12.53 -8.20
C TRP A 442 11.52 12.16 -9.57
N GLU A 443 12.35 12.42 -10.59
CA GLU A 443 12.08 12.10 -11.98
C GLU A 443 13.14 11.20 -12.57
N ILE A 444 12.76 10.39 -13.54
CA ILE A 444 13.70 9.51 -14.25
C ILE A 444 14.28 10.21 -15.47
N TYR A 445 15.59 10.13 -15.57
CA TYR A 445 16.37 10.58 -16.73
C TYR A 445 17.04 9.38 -17.38
N VAL A 446 17.25 9.47 -18.69
CA VAL A 446 17.95 8.43 -19.47
C VAL A 446 18.87 9.07 -20.49
N ALA A 447 20.02 8.45 -20.72
CA ALA A 447 20.99 8.88 -21.75
C ALA A 447 21.79 7.70 -22.29
N ASP A 448 22.39 7.89 -23.43
CA ASP A 448 23.45 6.99 -23.95
C ASP A 448 24.78 7.36 -23.31
N VAL A 449 25.60 6.35 -23.03
CA VAL A 449 26.96 6.50 -22.55
C VAL A 449 27.91 6.58 -23.74
N ALA A 450 28.41 7.78 -24.02
CA ALA A 450 29.30 8.04 -25.13
C ALA A 450 30.73 8.35 -24.63
N GLY A 451 31.41 7.34 -24.11
CA GLY A 451 32.72 7.50 -23.48
C GLY A 451 32.63 8.35 -22.18
N PRO A 452 33.38 9.45 -22.08
CA PRO A 452 33.33 10.30 -20.87
C PRO A 452 32.16 11.30 -20.85
N ALA A 453 31.18 11.19 -21.74
CA ALA A 453 30.06 12.10 -21.90
C ALA A 453 28.74 11.34 -22.05
N LEU A 454 27.63 12.04 -21.80
CA LEU A 454 26.29 11.56 -22.11
C LEU A 454 25.82 12.10 -23.47
N ALA A 455 25.11 11.28 -24.21
CA ALA A 455 24.43 11.68 -25.43
C ALA A 455 22.93 11.37 -25.33
N ARG A 456 22.12 12.10 -26.09
CA ARG A 456 20.66 11.93 -26.16
C ARG A 456 20.00 11.92 -24.75
N GLU A 457 20.52 12.73 -23.84
CA GLU A 457 19.93 12.87 -22.50
C GLU A 457 18.49 13.39 -22.60
N ARG A 458 17.58 12.75 -21.89
CA ARG A 458 16.19 13.20 -21.78
C ARG A 458 15.59 12.87 -20.42
N ARG A 459 14.68 13.71 -19.94
CA ARG A 459 13.79 13.46 -18.85
C ARG A 459 12.67 12.54 -19.35
N LEU A 460 12.46 11.41 -18.67
CA LEU A 460 11.52 10.37 -19.07
C LEU A 460 10.15 10.57 -18.43
N THR A 461 10.12 10.98 -17.16
CA THR A 461 8.89 11.20 -16.36
C THR A 461 8.74 12.67 -16.02
N ARG A 462 7.49 13.12 -15.80
CA ARG A 462 7.15 14.55 -15.56
C ARG A 462 5.85 14.70 -14.77
N ASP A 463 5.50 13.75 -13.94
CA ASP A 463 4.33 13.90 -13.06
C ASP A 463 4.73 14.49 -11.70
N ILE A 464 3.76 14.73 -10.83
CA ILE A 464 4.00 15.29 -9.50
C ILE A 464 4.17 14.22 -8.43
N GLN A 465 4.58 13.01 -8.81
CA GLN A 465 4.86 11.91 -7.90
C GLN A 465 6.35 11.59 -7.97
N HIS A 466 6.85 10.90 -6.93
CA HIS A 466 8.20 10.38 -6.98
C HIS A 466 8.32 9.22 -7.96
N ASP A 467 9.03 9.41 -9.07
CA ASP A 467 9.51 8.35 -9.94
C ASP A 467 10.92 7.94 -9.54
N VAL A 468 11.08 6.67 -9.20
CA VAL A 468 12.29 6.19 -8.56
C VAL A 468 12.71 4.81 -9.06
N LEU A 469 13.93 4.40 -8.71
CA LEU A 469 14.45 3.05 -8.92
C LEU A 469 14.41 2.59 -10.39
N PRO A 470 14.97 3.37 -11.33
CA PRO A 470 15.03 2.95 -12.71
C PRO A 470 15.82 1.64 -12.84
N ARG A 471 15.38 0.76 -13.74
CA ARG A 471 16.10 -0.47 -14.11
C ARG A 471 15.86 -0.81 -15.56
N PHE A 472 16.92 -1.11 -16.27
CA PHE A 472 16.82 -1.65 -17.61
C PHE A 472 16.34 -3.10 -17.56
N LEU A 473 15.35 -3.43 -18.38
CA LEU A 473 14.97 -4.80 -18.71
C LEU A 473 15.75 -5.25 -19.95
N THR A 474 15.83 -4.36 -20.93
CA THR A 474 16.69 -4.48 -22.11
C THR A 474 17.28 -3.10 -22.41
N ALA A 475 18.17 -2.97 -23.38
CA ALA A 475 18.71 -1.66 -23.77
C ALA A 475 17.59 -0.64 -24.11
N ASN A 476 16.42 -1.10 -24.60
CA ASN A 476 15.32 -0.27 -25.08
C ASN A 476 14.08 -0.28 -24.16
N ARG A 477 14.13 -1.04 -23.07
CA ARG A 477 13.04 -1.14 -22.08
C ARG A 477 13.55 -0.79 -20.70
N LEU A 478 12.90 0.17 -20.10
CA LEU A 478 13.17 0.61 -18.73
C LEU A 478 11.93 0.39 -17.86
N MET A 479 12.13 -0.03 -16.65
CA MET A 479 11.10 -0.05 -15.62
C MET A 479 11.47 0.94 -14.52
N ALA A 480 10.49 1.68 -14.02
CA ALA A 480 10.62 2.54 -12.84
C ALA A 480 9.40 2.39 -11.94
N MET A 481 9.53 2.85 -10.71
CA MET A 481 8.48 2.77 -9.71
C MET A 481 7.96 4.18 -9.43
N ALA A 482 6.65 4.38 -9.53
CA ALA A 482 6.00 5.62 -9.11
C ALA A 482 5.46 5.48 -7.69
N GLY A 483 5.61 6.54 -6.88
CA GLY A 483 5.08 6.64 -5.54
C GLY A 483 6.03 6.26 -4.40
N GLU A 484 5.52 6.27 -3.20
CA GLU A 484 6.23 6.05 -1.93
C GLU A 484 6.50 4.53 -1.71
N PRO A 485 7.54 4.14 -0.96
CA PRO A 485 7.99 2.73 -0.85
C PRO A 485 6.95 1.68 -0.50
N ARG A 486 5.89 2.04 0.22
CA ARG A 486 4.85 1.09 0.65
C ARG A 486 3.70 0.94 -0.34
N HIS A 487 3.61 1.86 -1.32
CA HIS A 487 2.48 1.96 -2.25
C HIS A 487 2.94 2.25 -3.68
N ARG A 488 4.11 1.73 -4.05
CA ARG A 488 4.68 1.90 -5.38
C ARG A 488 3.91 1.15 -6.44
N ARG A 489 3.95 1.71 -7.64
CA ARG A 489 3.41 1.11 -8.86
C ARG A 489 4.53 0.98 -9.88
N SER A 490 4.62 -0.16 -10.54
CA SER A 490 5.61 -0.37 -11.60
C SER A 490 5.11 0.10 -12.95
N ASN A 491 5.91 0.93 -13.59
CA ASN A 491 5.69 1.42 -14.95
C ASN A 491 6.80 0.93 -15.88
N LEU A 492 6.41 0.46 -17.06
CA LEU A 492 7.31 0.08 -18.15
C LEU A 492 7.39 1.22 -19.16
N TYR A 493 8.60 1.57 -19.58
CA TYR A 493 8.88 2.60 -20.58
C TYR A 493 9.61 2.00 -21.78
N GLU A 494 9.05 2.20 -22.98
CA GLU A 494 9.67 1.83 -24.25
C GLU A 494 10.49 3.02 -24.75
N LEU A 495 11.82 2.88 -24.81
CA LEU A 495 12.72 4.01 -25.02
C LEU A 495 12.88 4.43 -26.48
N GLU A 496 12.60 3.58 -27.46
CA GLU A 496 12.85 3.84 -28.89
C GLU A 496 11.59 3.94 -29.74
N THR A 497 10.43 3.64 -29.21
CA THR A 497 9.20 3.79 -29.96
C THR A 497 8.69 5.23 -29.79
N ASP A 498 8.49 5.92 -30.94
CA ASP A 498 7.49 6.99 -31.03
C ASP A 498 6.13 6.34 -30.73
N SER A 499 5.88 6.05 -29.45
CA SER A 499 4.67 5.33 -29.08
C SER A 499 3.48 6.23 -29.29
N LYS A 500 2.76 6.00 -30.39
CA LYS A 500 1.43 6.56 -30.67
C LYS A 500 0.37 6.10 -29.66
N LEU A 501 0.75 5.34 -28.66
CA LEU A 501 -0.02 4.96 -27.49
C LEU A 501 0.01 6.12 -26.46
N GLN A 502 -0.51 7.27 -26.86
CA GLN A 502 -0.90 8.31 -25.91
C GLN A 502 -2.13 7.81 -25.17
N THR A 503 -1.92 7.13 -24.09
CA THR A 503 -2.97 6.81 -23.14
C THR A 503 -3.03 7.93 -22.09
N GLY A 504 -3.92 8.89 -22.31
CA GLY A 504 -4.30 9.83 -21.26
C GLY A 504 -5.11 9.13 -20.19
N VAL A 505 -4.51 8.26 -19.35
CA VAL A 505 -5.29 7.45 -18.41
C VAL A 505 -4.87 7.62 -16.95
N ASP A 506 -3.64 7.89 -16.67
CA ASP A 506 -3.28 8.39 -15.36
C ASP A 506 -2.98 9.87 -15.56
N GLY A 507 -4.00 10.72 -15.38
CA GLY A 507 -4.01 12.18 -15.47
C GLY A 507 -2.65 12.87 -15.47
N GLN A 508 -1.79 12.56 -16.45
CA GLN A 508 -0.60 13.34 -16.69
C GLN A 508 -1.06 14.66 -17.28
N SER A 509 -1.52 15.51 -16.37
CA SER A 509 -1.76 16.90 -16.66
C SER A 509 -0.46 17.50 -17.20
N ALA A 510 -0.54 18.04 -18.40
CA ALA A 510 0.46 18.96 -18.91
C ALA A 510 0.40 20.27 -18.10
N LEU A 511 0.59 20.17 -16.77
CA LEU A 511 0.73 21.35 -15.92
C LEU A 511 2.17 21.84 -16.07
N GLU A 512 2.29 22.85 -16.91
CA GLU A 512 3.42 23.67 -17.28
C GLU A 512 4.18 23.27 -18.57
N PRO A 513 4.23 24.14 -19.53
CA PRO A 513 5.17 24.02 -20.63
C PRO A 513 6.56 24.43 -20.14
N ASP A 514 7.28 23.53 -19.51
CA ASP A 514 8.72 23.69 -19.37
C ASP A 514 9.33 23.74 -20.78
N SER A 515 10.13 24.75 -21.03
CA SER A 515 10.80 25.01 -22.30
C SER A 515 11.77 23.93 -22.76
N GLU A 516 11.90 22.83 -22.03
CA GLU A 516 12.63 21.62 -22.43
C GLU A 516 11.68 20.61 -23.07
N ALA A 517 11.04 21.02 -24.16
CA ALA A 517 10.08 20.22 -24.89
C ALA A 517 10.71 19.01 -25.60
N GLY A 518 10.85 17.91 -24.88
CA GLY A 518 11.01 16.58 -25.45
C GLY A 518 9.70 15.80 -25.41
N PRO A 519 9.50 14.77 -26.23
CA PRO A 519 8.31 13.92 -26.14
C PRO A 519 8.27 13.23 -24.77
N VAL A 520 7.14 13.36 -24.08
CA VAL A 520 6.87 12.60 -22.85
C VAL A 520 6.66 11.13 -23.21
N THR A 521 7.39 10.24 -22.57
CA THR A 521 7.20 8.80 -22.76
C THR A 521 6.20 8.33 -21.71
N THR A 522 5.00 7.92 -22.14
CA THR A 522 3.98 7.42 -21.22
C THR A 522 4.39 6.05 -20.67
N GLY A 523 4.39 5.92 -19.36
CA GLY A 523 4.63 4.65 -18.68
C GLY A 523 3.43 3.70 -18.84
N ILE A 524 3.70 2.42 -19.10
CA ILE A 524 2.71 1.36 -19.13
C ILE A 524 2.65 0.75 -17.73
N ARG A 525 1.57 0.97 -17.02
CA ARG A 525 1.35 0.33 -15.72
C ARG A 525 1.21 -1.17 -15.87
N LEU A 526 2.03 -1.94 -15.16
CA LEU A 526 2.18 -3.37 -15.36
C LEU A 526 1.22 -4.20 -14.52
N PHE A 527 0.88 -3.76 -13.33
CA PHE A 527 0.07 -4.52 -12.38
C PHE A 527 -1.13 -3.73 -11.91
N HIS A 528 -2.30 -4.37 -11.84
CA HIS A 528 -3.56 -3.73 -11.47
C HIS A 528 -4.35 -4.54 -10.44
N ASN A 529 -5.37 -3.91 -9.93
CA ASN A 529 -6.30 -4.46 -8.94
C ASN A 529 -7.27 -5.46 -9.58
N ASN A 530 -7.95 -6.22 -8.74
CA ASN A 530 -9.07 -7.05 -9.17
C ASN A 530 -10.31 -6.23 -9.55
N THR A 531 -10.48 -5.05 -8.96
CA THR A 531 -11.60 -4.15 -9.19
C THR A 531 -11.12 -2.77 -9.61
N VAL A 532 -12.01 -1.95 -10.14
CA VAL A 532 -11.70 -0.55 -10.51
C VAL A 532 -11.45 0.34 -9.29
N ARG A 533 -11.76 -0.11 -8.07
CA ARG A 533 -11.66 0.70 -6.85
C ARG A 533 -10.54 0.26 -5.92
N THR A 534 -10.19 -1.00 -5.90
CA THR A 534 -9.20 -1.51 -4.95
C THR A 534 -7.77 -1.18 -5.39
N ILE A 535 -6.97 -0.66 -4.50
CA ILE A 535 -5.54 -0.42 -4.73
C ILE A 535 -4.78 -1.73 -4.48
N ALA A 536 -3.98 -2.15 -5.44
CA ALA A 536 -3.08 -3.28 -5.30
C ALA A 536 -1.66 -2.77 -5.00
N PRO A 537 -1.22 -2.78 -3.75
CA PRO A 537 0.13 -2.36 -3.42
C PRO A 537 1.15 -3.36 -3.96
N GLU A 538 2.21 -2.83 -4.56
CA GLU A 538 3.35 -3.58 -5.07
C GLU A 538 4.53 -3.39 -4.12
N TYR A 539 5.22 -4.46 -3.76
CA TYR A 539 6.29 -4.43 -2.76
C TYR A 539 7.66 -4.68 -3.35
N GLU A 540 7.74 -5.63 -4.27
CA GLU A 540 8.98 -6.06 -4.88
C GLU A 540 8.73 -6.58 -6.30
N TRP A 541 9.78 -6.53 -7.12
CA TRP A 541 9.71 -7.07 -8.46
C TRP A 541 11.09 -7.52 -8.94
N ALA A 542 11.09 -8.45 -9.87
CA ALA A 542 12.29 -8.96 -10.52
C ALA A 542 12.02 -9.25 -12.00
N ALA A 543 12.98 -8.89 -12.85
CA ALA A 543 12.91 -9.21 -14.27
C ALA A 543 13.62 -10.53 -14.58
N SER A 544 13.14 -11.24 -15.61
CA SER A 544 13.87 -12.35 -16.21
C SER A 544 15.16 -11.84 -16.92
N PRO A 545 16.18 -12.68 -17.04
CA PRO A 545 17.44 -12.26 -17.67
C PRO A 545 17.29 -11.77 -19.12
N ASP A 546 16.30 -12.26 -19.83
CA ASP A 546 15.95 -11.83 -21.20
C ASP A 546 15.05 -10.59 -21.25
N GLY A 547 14.62 -10.06 -20.09
CA GLY A 547 13.76 -8.88 -19.98
C GLY A 547 12.35 -9.07 -20.53
N THR A 548 11.89 -10.31 -20.71
CA THR A 548 10.57 -10.62 -21.29
C THR A 548 9.52 -10.94 -20.26
N ARG A 549 9.90 -11.23 -19.02
CA ARG A 549 9.01 -11.57 -17.91
C ARG A 549 9.36 -10.80 -16.65
N ILE A 550 8.34 -10.50 -15.86
CA ILE A 550 8.48 -9.78 -14.60
C ILE A 550 7.73 -10.55 -13.51
N LEU A 551 8.37 -10.74 -12.38
CA LEU A 551 7.73 -11.18 -11.15
C LEU A 551 7.40 -9.97 -10.29
N VAL A 552 6.18 -9.92 -9.79
CA VAL A 552 5.73 -8.88 -8.87
C VAL A 552 5.24 -9.52 -7.58
N GLY A 553 5.75 -9.07 -6.46
CA GLY A 553 5.20 -9.36 -5.13
C GLY A 553 4.17 -8.29 -4.78
N ALA A 554 2.87 -8.65 -4.74
CA ALA A 554 1.80 -7.67 -4.60
C ALA A 554 0.56 -8.26 -3.92
N GLU A 555 -0.39 -7.41 -3.52
CA GLU A 555 -1.70 -7.79 -2.99
C GLU A 555 -2.84 -7.20 -3.82
N ARG A 556 -3.44 -8.01 -4.71
CA ARG A 556 -4.56 -7.58 -5.56
C ARG A 556 -5.82 -7.19 -4.79
N ASP A 557 -6.00 -7.72 -3.60
CA ASP A 557 -7.16 -7.43 -2.75
C ASP A 557 -7.00 -6.18 -1.89
N GLY A 558 -5.89 -5.45 -2.06
CA GLY A 558 -5.60 -4.24 -1.30
C GLY A 558 -5.25 -4.48 0.18
N ASP A 559 -4.95 -5.71 0.59
CA ASP A 559 -4.58 -6.03 1.97
C ASP A 559 -3.11 -5.68 2.23
N THR A 560 -2.88 -4.47 2.72
CA THR A 560 -1.54 -3.96 3.06
C THR A 560 -1.08 -4.36 4.46
N VAL A 561 -1.92 -5.02 5.23
CA VAL A 561 -1.69 -5.33 6.65
C VAL A 561 -1.20 -6.75 6.83
N SER A 562 -1.63 -7.67 5.98
CA SER A 562 -1.23 -9.07 6.03
C SER A 562 0.21 -9.27 5.56
N PRO A 563 1.04 -10.05 6.28
CA PRO A 563 2.40 -10.36 5.84
C PRO A 563 2.49 -11.21 4.55
N PRO A 564 1.59 -12.17 4.31
CA PRO A 564 1.59 -12.92 3.05
C PRO A 564 1.31 -12.02 1.86
N ARG A 565 2.03 -12.25 0.76
CA ARG A 565 1.87 -11.53 -0.53
C ARG A 565 1.54 -12.52 -1.63
N GLY A 566 0.87 -12.05 -2.67
CA GLY A 566 0.82 -12.80 -3.91
C GLY A 566 2.11 -12.62 -4.69
N VAL A 567 2.57 -13.67 -5.36
CA VAL A 567 3.63 -13.57 -6.38
C VAL A 567 2.98 -13.78 -7.73
N TYR A 568 3.13 -12.78 -8.59
CA TYR A 568 2.51 -12.74 -9.92
C TYR A 568 3.58 -12.71 -10.99
N LEU A 569 3.35 -13.45 -12.07
CA LEU A 569 4.19 -13.46 -13.27
C LEU A 569 3.49 -12.67 -14.37
N ILE A 570 4.13 -11.62 -14.86
CA ILE A 570 3.73 -10.84 -16.02
C ILE A 570 4.58 -11.29 -17.21
N ASP A 571 3.95 -11.70 -18.31
CA ASP A 571 4.63 -12.07 -19.55
C ASP A 571 4.49 -10.94 -20.58
N LEU A 572 5.56 -10.21 -20.83
CA LEU A 572 5.58 -9.06 -21.74
C LEU A 572 5.47 -9.46 -23.23
N ASN A 573 5.55 -10.76 -23.56
CA ASN A 573 5.33 -11.28 -24.89
C ASN A 573 3.86 -11.62 -25.16
N GLU A 574 3.05 -11.73 -24.10
CA GLU A 574 1.64 -12.09 -24.22
C GLU A 574 0.75 -10.91 -23.78
N LYS A 575 0.10 -10.25 -24.76
CA LYS A 575 -0.94 -9.28 -24.46
C LYS A 575 -2.23 -9.99 -24.10
N VAL A 576 -3.06 -9.34 -23.29
CA VAL A 576 -4.40 -9.82 -22.96
C VAL A 576 -5.26 -9.93 -24.21
N THR A 577 -6.10 -10.95 -24.24
CA THR A 577 -7.04 -11.15 -25.36
C THR A 577 -8.29 -10.28 -25.17
N ARG A 578 -9.04 -10.08 -26.25
CA ARG A 578 -10.35 -9.44 -26.19
C ARG A 578 -11.30 -10.12 -25.19
N ALA A 579 -11.26 -11.44 -25.12
CA ALA A 579 -12.07 -12.21 -24.18
C ALA A 579 -11.72 -11.88 -22.72
N ASP A 580 -10.43 -11.75 -22.41
CA ASP A 580 -9.94 -11.38 -21.07
C ASP A 580 -10.44 -9.98 -20.69
N VAL A 581 -10.29 -8.99 -21.59
CA VAL A 581 -10.72 -7.61 -21.34
C VAL A 581 -12.23 -7.54 -21.18
N VAL A 582 -13.00 -8.17 -22.06
CA VAL A 582 -14.47 -8.20 -21.96
C VAL A 582 -14.94 -8.90 -20.68
N GLY A 583 -14.28 -9.98 -20.28
CA GLY A 583 -14.54 -10.68 -19.02
C GLY A 583 -14.37 -9.74 -17.83
N ARG A 584 -13.21 -9.09 -17.73
CA ARG A 584 -12.89 -8.14 -16.69
C ARG A 584 -13.86 -6.95 -16.63
N LEU A 585 -14.17 -6.34 -17.78
CA LEU A 585 -15.14 -5.25 -17.85
C LEU A 585 -16.53 -5.65 -17.34
N ARG A 586 -16.99 -6.84 -17.66
CA ARG A 586 -18.29 -7.38 -17.19
C ARG A 586 -18.29 -7.64 -15.69
N ASP A 587 -17.19 -8.16 -15.15
CA ASP A 587 -17.06 -8.44 -13.72
C ASP A 587 -17.07 -7.13 -12.94
N ASN A 588 -16.29 -6.14 -13.38
CA ASN A 588 -16.27 -4.82 -12.78
C ASN A 588 -17.63 -4.10 -12.91
N LEU A 589 -18.29 -4.17 -14.06
CA LEU A 589 -19.61 -3.58 -14.23
C LEU A 589 -20.66 -4.20 -13.29
N ARG A 590 -20.60 -5.51 -13.08
CA ARG A 590 -21.48 -6.20 -12.11
C ARG A 590 -21.19 -5.73 -10.69
N ALA A 591 -19.91 -5.62 -10.30
CA ALA A 591 -19.50 -5.17 -8.98
C ALA A 591 -19.97 -3.73 -8.71
N GLU A 592 -19.69 -2.80 -9.63
CA GLU A 592 -20.09 -1.39 -9.52
C GLU A 592 -21.62 -1.22 -9.47
N THR A 593 -22.35 -1.97 -10.30
CA THR A 593 -23.82 -1.93 -10.29
C THR A 593 -24.39 -2.46 -8.98
N ALA A 594 -23.81 -3.53 -8.44
CA ALA A 594 -24.23 -4.10 -7.16
C ALA A 594 -23.96 -3.16 -6.00
N LEU A 595 -22.77 -2.55 -5.98
CA LEU A 595 -22.37 -1.56 -4.97
C LEU A 595 -23.31 -0.35 -4.99
N ARG A 596 -23.58 0.21 -6.17
CA ARG A 596 -24.52 1.34 -6.30
C ARG A 596 -25.93 0.99 -5.84
N ALA A 597 -26.44 -0.18 -6.24
CA ALA A 597 -27.76 -0.62 -5.81
C ALA A 597 -27.87 -0.84 -4.30
N ALA A 598 -26.84 -1.40 -3.68
CA ALA A 598 -26.75 -1.55 -2.23
C ALA A 598 -26.72 -0.19 -1.54
N SER A 599 -25.92 0.76 -2.06
CA SER A 599 -25.79 2.12 -1.53
C SER A 599 -27.12 2.89 -1.60
N VAL A 600 -27.81 2.82 -2.76
CA VAL A 600 -29.13 3.46 -2.92
C VAL A 600 -30.12 2.91 -1.87
N ARG A 601 -30.15 1.60 -1.65
CA ARG A 601 -31.04 1.00 -0.64
C ARG A 601 -30.68 1.45 0.77
N ALA A 602 -29.40 1.46 1.10
CA ALA A 602 -28.93 1.83 2.45
C ALA A 602 -29.27 3.27 2.80
N PHE A 603 -29.04 4.21 1.86
CA PHE A 603 -29.27 5.63 2.09
C PHE A 603 -30.72 6.08 1.87
N GLN A 604 -31.56 5.27 1.20
CA GLN A 604 -32.92 5.67 0.80
C GLN A 604 -33.73 6.30 1.94
N PRO A 605 -33.72 5.78 3.20
CA PRO A 605 -34.53 6.35 4.28
C PRO A 605 -34.07 7.72 4.78
N ILE A 606 -32.83 8.12 4.49
CA ILE A 606 -32.22 9.36 4.98
C ILE A 606 -31.64 10.25 3.86
N THR A 607 -31.89 9.91 2.59
CA THR A 607 -31.30 10.63 1.45
C THR A 607 -31.58 12.15 1.50
N GLY A 608 -32.79 12.55 1.89
CA GLY A 608 -33.17 13.96 1.99
C GLY A 608 -32.37 14.71 3.05
N ASP A 609 -32.27 14.09 4.24
CA ASP A 609 -31.53 14.65 5.38
C ASP A 609 -30.03 14.77 5.04
N VAL A 610 -29.44 13.73 4.44
CA VAL A 610 -28.04 13.76 4.03
C VAL A 610 -27.77 14.87 3.02
N ARG A 611 -28.60 14.97 1.95
CA ARG A 611 -28.44 16.05 0.95
C ARG A 611 -28.52 17.43 1.57
N GLN A 612 -29.45 17.65 2.47
CA GLN A 612 -29.60 18.92 3.19
C GLN A 612 -28.35 19.27 4.00
N ILE A 613 -27.78 18.31 4.71
CA ILE A 613 -26.61 18.54 5.57
C ILE A 613 -25.35 18.76 4.73
N VAL A 614 -25.06 17.87 3.78
CA VAL A 614 -23.84 17.99 2.96
C VAL A 614 -23.84 19.25 2.07
N SER A 615 -25.02 19.79 1.72
CA SER A 615 -25.11 21.07 0.98
C SER A 615 -24.62 22.29 1.78
N ARG A 616 -24.46 22.16 3.10
CA ARG A 616 -23.94 23.24 3.97
C ARG A 616 -22.43 23.28 4.06
N VAL A 617 -21.73 22.28 3.50
CA VAL A 617 -20.26 22.24 3.47
C VAL A 617 -19.73 23.35 2.58
N SER A 618 -18.79 24.13 3.09
CA SER A 618 -18.23 25.31 2.44
C SER A 618 -16.73 25.18 2.24
N VAL A 619 -16.30 25.26 0.98
CA VAL A 619 -14.88 25.28 0.60
C VAL A 619 -14.15 26.47 1.25
N ASP A 620 -14.77 27.66 1.25
CA ASP A 620 -14.18 28.86 1.84
C ASP A 620 -13.92 28.71 3.34
N ARG A 621 -14.81 28.00 4.06
CA ARG A 621 -14.63 27.74 5.49
C ARG A 621 -13.51 26.74 5.73
N ILE A 622 -13.47 25.68 4.94
CA ILE A 622 -12.37 24.68 4.98
C ILE A 622 -11.04 25.38 4.76
N PHE A 623 -10.94 26.19 3.70
CA PHE A 623 -9.76 27.02 3.46
C PHE A 623 -9.41 27.92 4.65
N GLY A 624 -10.41 28.55 5.27
CA GLY A 624 -10.22 29.40 6.45
C GLY A 624 -9.67 28.62 7.66
N TYR A 625 -10.16 27.41 7.91
CA TYR A 625 -9.64 26.53 8.97
C TYR A 625 -8.21 26.11 8.71
N GLU A 626 -7.96 25.67 7.50
CA GLU A 626 -6.64 25.21 7.11
C GLU A 626 -5.60 26.32 7.12
N LYS A 627 -5.95 27.51 6.60
CA LYS A 627 -5.12 28.71 6.67
C LYS A 627 -4.77 29.08 8.12
N SER A 628 -5.72 28.93 9.03
CA SER A 628 -5.46 29.20 10.45
C SER A 628 -4.51 28.18 11.06
N LEU A 629 -4.68 26.90 10.77
CA LEU A 629 -3.82 25.81 11.24
C LEU A 629 -2.41 25.92 10.61
N PHE A 630 -2.31 26.20 9.34
CA PHE A 630 -1.05 26.43 8.63
C PHE A 630 -0.29 27.63 9.20
N GLY A 631 -1.01 28.71 9.58
CA GLY A 631 -0.42 29.91 10.18
C GLY A 631 0.25 29.70 11.54
N PHE A 632 0.05 28.55 12.19
CA PHE A 632 0.76 28.19 13.43
C PHE A 632 2.13 27.55 13.16
N ASP A 633 2.54 27.42 11.89
CA ASP A 633 3.78 26.78 11.48
C ASP A 633 3.83 25.31 11.97
N SER A 634 4.97 24.80 12.37
CA SER A 634 5.03 23.43 12.90
C SER A 634 4.19 23.28 14.17
N LYS A 635 3.25 22.37 14.08
CA LYS A 635 2.35 21.96 15.17
C LYS A 635 2.84 20.70 15.90
N HIS A 636 4.10 20.34 15.71
CA HIS A 636 4.71 19.24 16.47
C HIS A 636 4.59 19.47 17.98
N ILE A 637 4.41 18.40 18.77
CA ILE A 637 4.21 18.50 20.24
C ILE A 637 5.32 19.24 20.99
N SER A 638 6.51 19.39 20.40
CA SER A 638 7.63 20.18 20.94
C SER A 638 7.56 21.67 20.60
N LYS A 639 6.66 22.10 19.71
CA LYS A 639 6.58 23.46 19.19
C LYS A 639 5.39 24.24 19.79
N PRO A 640 5.50 25.58 19.87
CA PRO A 640 4.40 26.43 20.34
C PRO A 640 3.11 26.29 19.50
N GLY A 641 3.25 26.03 18.19
CA GLY A 641 2.14 25.85 17.25
C GLY A 641 1.17 24.77 17.70
N ASN A 642 1.62 23.71 18.37
CA ASN A 642 0.77 22.66 18.89
C ASN A 642 -0.29 23.18 19.86
N ARG A 643 0.13 24.01 20.81
CA ARG A 643 -0.79 24.60 21.80
C ARG A 643 -1.74 25.60 21.14
N LEU A 644 -1.23 26.44 20.24
CA LEU A 644 -2.06 27.42 19.52
C LEU A 644 -3.14 26.71 18.69
N ALA A 645 -2.81 25.62 18.03
CA ALA A 645 -3.77 24.79 17.28
C ALA A 645 -4.81 24.17 18.22
N ALA A 646 -4.41 23.61 19.38
CA ALA A 646 -5.37 23.08 20.36
C ALA A 646 -6.35 24.15 20.85
N GLU A 647 -5.85 25.36 21.17
CA GLU A 647 -6.69 26.50 21.60
C GLU A 647 -7.64 26.95 20.48
N TYR A 648 -7.16 26.99 19.25
CA TYR A 648 -7.98 27.32 18.08
C TYR A 648 -9.11 26.31 17.90
N LEU A 649 -8.83 25.01 17.91
CA LEU A 649 -9.79 23.94 17.75
C LEU A 649 -10.84 23.95 18.85
N PHE A 650 -10.43 24.13 20.10
CA PHE A 650 -11.35 24.23 21.24
C PHE A 650 -12.33 25.40 21.05
N ASN A 651 -11.83 26.55 20.66
CA ASN A 651 -12.66 27.72 20.42
C ASN A 651 -13.56 27.55 19.20
N ALA A 652 -13.12 26.93 18.13
CA ALA A 652 -13.91 26.61 16.95
C ALA A 652 -15.10 25.71 17.34
N TYR A 653 -14.88 24.60 18.02
CA TYR A 653 -15.96 23.72 18.49
C TYR A 653 -16.95 24.48 19.41
N LYS A 654 -16.46 25.33 20.29
CA LYS A 654 -17.30 26.16 21.14
C LYS A 654 -18.18 27.11 20.33
N THR A 655 -17.64 27.72 19.26
CA THR A 655 -18.45 28.60 18.38
C THR A 655 -19.52 27.85 17.60
N PHE A 656 -19.36 26.54 17.38
CA PHE A 656 -20.35 25.68 16.74
C PHE A 656 -21.47 25.24 17.72
N GLY A 657 -21.33 25.57 19.01
CA GLY A 657 -22.31 25.24 20.04
C GLY A 657 -22.01 23.97 20.83
N TYR A 658 -20.85 23.36 20.64
CA TYR A 658 -20.41 22.23 21.46
C TYR A 658 -19.85 22.69 22.81
N ALA A 659 -19.77 21.73 23.77
CA ALA A 659 -18.99 21.85 24.99
C ALA A 659 -17.72 21.01 24.84
N PRO A 660 -16.66 21.54 24.19
CA PRO A 660 -15.45 20.78 23.94
C PRO A 660 -14.68 20.53 25.24
N GLU A 661 -13.89 19.46 25.24
CA GLU A 661 -12.99 19.13 26.35
C GLU A 661 -11.54 18.99 25.86
N TYR A 662 -10.61 19.41 26.71
CA TYR A 662 -9.20 19.07 26.56
C TYR A 662 -8.90 17.75 27.27
N GLN A 663 -8.27 16.84 26.57
CA GLN A 663 -7.71 15.62 27.18
C GLN A 663 -6.20 15.78 27.32
N TRP A 664 -5.79 16.47 28.39
CA TRP A 664 -4.38 16.71 28.67
C TRP A 664 -3.62 15.44 29.02
N PHE A 665 -2.41 15.29 28.48
CA PHE A 665 -1.48 14.21 28.80
C PHE A 665 -0.03 14.67 28.71
N ASP A 666 0.86 13.92 29.39
CA ASP A 666 2.28 14.15 29.35
C ASP A 666 2.90 13.25 28.27
N PRO A 667 3.50 13.81 27.20
CA PRO A 667 4.25 13.01 26.26
C PRO A 667 5.45 12.36 26.95
N PRO A 668 5.86 11.14 26.54
CA PRO A 668 7.02 10.48 27.14
C PRO A 668 8.23 11.37 27.05
N THR A 669 8.90 11.58 28.19
CA THR A 669 10.14 12.37 28.22
C THR A 669 11.19 11.72 27.33
N GLN A 670 11.63 12.41 26.30
CA GLN A 670 12.82 11.99 25.58
C GLN A 670 13.98 11.99 26.58
N ARG A 671 14.58 10.84 26.84
CA ARG A 671 15.82 10.77 27.63
C ARG A 671 16.85 11.67 26.95
N ALA A 672 17.22 12.76 27.61
CA ALA A 672 18.36 13.55 27.19
C ALA A 672 19.55 12.60 27.03
N GLY A 673 20.18 12.62 25.84
CA GLY A 673 21.40 11.85 25.62
C GLY A 673 22.43 12.12 26.70
N ALA A 674 23.18 11.13 27.11
CA ALA A 674 24.25 11.26 28.11
C ALA A 674 25.15 12.44 27.74
N GLY A 675 25.08 13.55 28.51
CA GLY A 675 25.84 14.79 28.29
C GLY A 675 25.01 16.07 28.26
N ALA A 676 23.68 16.02 28.39
CA ALA A 676 22.89 17.23 28.57
C ALA A 676 23.00 17.70 30.04
N PRO A 677 23.12 19.03 30.29
CA PRO A 677 23.08 19.57 31.66
C PRO A 677 21.76 19.16 32.33
N SER A 678 21.82 18.72 33.57
CA SER A 678 20.66 18.32 34.34
C SER A 678 19.81 19.55 34.68
N GLY A 679 18.98 19.96 33.78
CA GLY A 679 17.85 20.86 33.97
C GLY A 679 16.66 20.15 33.35
N THR A 680 15.85 19.49 34.16
CA THR A 680 14.56 18.94 33.74
C THR A 680 13.69 20.09 33.27
N VAL A 681 13.60 20.28 31.95
CA VAL A 681 12.48 21.04 31.39
C VAL A 681 11.23 20.19 31.71
N PRO A 682 10.26 20.73 32.45
CA PRO A 682 9.03 19.98 32.73
C PRO A 682 8.40 19.54 31.38
N PRO A 683 7.90 18.32 31.29
CA PRO A 683 7.21 17.86 30.08
C PRO A 683 6.10 18.89 29.78
N ARG A 684 6.14 19.45 28.57
CA ARG A 684 5.06 20.34 28.12
C ARG A 684 3.87 19.47 27.88
N GLN A 685 2.82 19.66 28.68
CA GLN A 685 1.55 18.99 28.46
C GLN A 685 1.01 19.32 27.09
N THR A 686 0.51 18.32 26.39
CA THR A 686 -0.26 18.45 25.16
C THR A 686 -1.65 17.87 25.36
N ALA A 687 -2.60 18.14 24.48
CA ALA A 687 -3.97 17.71 24.67
C ALA A 687 -4.68 17.33 23.37
N ASN A 688 -5.43 16.24 23.37
CA ASN A 688 -6.48 16.09 22.38
C ASN A 688 -7.61 17.10 22.64
N VAL A 689 -8.30 17.50 21.57
CA VAL A 689 -9.50 18.34 21.67
C VAL A 689 -10.70 17.53 21.20
N VAL A 690 -11.71 17.36 22.05
CA VAL A 690 -12.84 16.49 21.79
C VAL A 690 -14.14 17.26 21.90
N ALA A 691 -14.98 17.19 20.85
CA ALA A 691 -16.35 17.68 20.88
C ALA A 691 -17.32 16.50 20.75
N THR A 692 -18.51 16.61 21.37
CA THR A 692 -19.47 15.51 21.40
C THR A 692 -20.83 15.98 20.94
N LEU A 693 -21.39 15.32 19.92
CA LEU A 693 -22.80 15.40 19.53
C LEU A 693 -23.53 14.23 20.20
N GLY A 694 -24.32 14.50 21.24
CA GLY A 694 -25.03 13.47 22.00
C GLY A 694 -26.10 12.76 21.20
N GLY A 695 -26.14 11.44 21.27
CA GLY A 695 -27.18 10.63 20.66
C GLY A 695 -28.55 10.78 21.31
N THR A 696 -29.60 10.75 20.50
CA THR A 696 -30.98 11.00 20.98
C THR A 696 -31.75 9.72 21.30
N VAL A 697 -31.33 8.57 20.80
CA VAL A 697 -32.02 7.28 20.94
C VAL A 697 -31.18 6.25 21.68
N ASN A 698 -29.92 6.06 21.21
CA ASN A 698 -28.94 5.12 21.74
C ASN A 698 -27.63 5.88 22.05
N PRO A 699 -27.63 6.78 23.06
CA PRO A 699 -26.48 7.63 23.36
C PRO A 699 -25.24 6.84 23.83
N GLU A 700 -25.42 5.59 24.26
CA GLU A 700 -24.36 4.66 24.64
C GLU A 700 -23.54 4.13 23.46
N LEU A 701 -24.09 4.15 22.23
CA LEU A 701 -23.38 3.81 21.02
C LEU A 701 -22.60 5.03 20.55
N VAL A 702 -21.29 4.86 20.40
CA VAL A 702 -20.40 5.96 20.07
C VAL A 702 -19.74 5.70 18.72
N TYR A 703 -19.85 6.67 17.83
CA TYR A 703 -19.06 6.76 16.61
C TYR A 703 -18.02 7.86 16.76
N VAL A 704 -16.89 7.72 16.11
CA VAL A 704 -15.78 8.67 16.15
C VAL A 704 -15.43 9.14 14.75
N ILE A 705 -15.24 10.43 14.57
CA ILE A 705 -14.51 11.00 13.44
C ILE A 705 -13.23 11.58 14.02
N SER A 706 -12.07 11.19 13.49
CA SER A 706 -10.77 11.64 14.00
C SER A 706 -9.85 12.12 12.87
N SER A 707 -8.97 13.05 13.25
CA SER A 707 -7.81 13.51 12.50
C SER A 707 -6.77 14.02 13.50
N HIS A 708 -5.49 14.12 13.09
CA HIS A 708 -4.50 14.71 13.97
C HIS A 708 -4.20 16.16 13.57
N TYR A 709 -4.00 17.02 14.56
CA TYR A 709 -3.71 18.42 14.30
C TYR A 709 -2.23 18.77 14.44
N ASP A 710 -1.41 17.83 14.94
CA ASP A 710 0.04 18.04 14.95
C ASP A 710 0.65 17.81 13.56
N SER A 711 1.89 18.18 13.41
CA SER A 711 2.68 17.97 12.20
C SER A 711 4.10 17.53 12.58
N VAL A 712 4.90 17.13 11.60
CA VAL A 712 6.33 16.88 11.81
C VAL A 712 7.04 18.14 12.34
N GLU A 713 8.15 17.98 13.06
CA GLU A 713 8.85 19.09 13.68
C GLU A 713 9.35 20.15 12.69
N GLY A 714 9.66 19.72 11.45
CA GLY A 714 10.27 20.56 10.42
C GLY A 714 9.33 21.15 9.39
N GLY A 715 8.02 20.88 9.49
CA GLY A 715 7.05 21.28 8.48
C GLY A 715 5.72 21.78 9.05
N PRO A 716 5.00 22.64 8.31
CA PRO A 716 3.71 23.18 8.75
C PRO A 716 2.59 22.14 8.69
N GLY A 717 2.73 21.05 7.89
CA GLY A 717 1.76 19.99 7.78
C GLY A 717 0.42 20.49 7.28
N ALA A 718 0.37 20.99 6.07
CA ALA A 718 -0.87 21.44 5.47
C ALA A 718 -1.74 20.27 5.03
N ASP A 719 -1.16 19.30 4.29
CA ASP A 719 -1.86 18.04 4.00
C ASP A 719 -1.82 17.09 5.19
N ASP A 720 -0.68 16.97 5.88
CA ASP A 720 -0.44 16.04 6.97
C ASP A 720 -0.42 16.74 8.37
N ASP A 721 -1.54 16.91 9.10
CA ASP A 721 -2.92 16.57 8.74
C ASP A 721 -3.86 17.75 9.05
N ALA A 722 -3.46 18.99 8.64
CA ALA A 722 -4.39 20.10 8.75
C ALA A 722 -5.58 19.95 7.78
N SER A 723 -5.41 19.23 6.65
CA SER A 723 -6.48 18.93 5.70
C SER A 723 -7.60 18.09 6.34
N GLY A 724 -7.25 16.98 7.01
CA GLY A 724 -8.20 16.14 7.74
C GLY A 724 -8.83 16.88 8.92
N THR A 725 -8.03 17.69 9.63
CA THR A 725 -8.53 18.51 10.75
C THR A 725 -9.52 19.59 10.27
N ALA A 726 -9.28 20.22 9.13
CA ALA A 726 -10.23 21.19 8.54
C ALA A 726 -11.54 20.51 8.13
N ALA A 727 -11.47 19.33 7.53
CA ALA A 727 -12.66 18.54 7.20
C ALA A 727 -13.43 18.09 8.45
N LEU A 728 -12.72 17.74 9.53
CA LEU A 728 -13.32 17.40 10.82
C LEU A 728 -14.07 18.58 11.44
N LEU A 729 -13.48 19.78 11.43
CA LEU A 729 -14.13 21.00 11.89
C LEU A 729 -15.39 21.30 11.08
N GLU A 730 -15.33 21.17 9.76
CA GLU A 730 -16.48 21.42 8.90
C GLU A 730 -17.60 20.40 9.14
N ALA A 731 -17.25 19.12 9.33
CA ALA A 731 -18.20 18.07 9.71
C ALA A 731 -18.88 18.40 11.04
N ALA A 732 -18.12 18.81 12.05
CA ALA A 732 -18.67 19.22 13.33
C ALA A 732 -19.61 20.42 13.19
N ARG A 733 -19.21 21.43 12.40
CA ARG A 733 -20.03 22.64 12.18
C ARG A 733 -21.39 22.31 11.54
N VAL A 734 -21.41 21.51 10.47
CA VAL A 734 -22.66 21.25 9.73
C VAL A 734 -23.57 20.28 10.46
N LEU A 735 -23.03 19.41 11.33
CA LEU A 735 -23.79 18.50 12.16
C LEU A 735 -24.23 19.12 13.50
N ALA A 736 -23.73 20.31 13.84
CA ALA A 736 -24.12 21.00 15.05
C ALA A 736 -25.65 21.21 15.10
N GLY A 737 -26.27 20.73 16.19
CA GLY A 737 -27.71 20.80 16.38
C GLY A 737 -28.55 19.85 15.51
N HIS A 738 -27.91 18.99 14.68
CA HIS A 738 -28.63 17.95 13.94
C HIS A 738 -28.76 16.69 14.78
N PRO A 739 -29.98 16.26 15.19
CA PRO A 739 -30.11 15.10 16.07
C PRO A 739 -29.81 13.80 15.33
N LEU A 740 -28.88 13.04 15.88
CA LEU A 740 -28.57 11.68 15.43
C LEU A 740 -28.99 10.67 16.51
N PRO A 741 -29.40 9.43 16.14
CA PRO A 741 -29.74 8.40 17.10
C PRO A 741 -28.60 7.99 18.03
N ALA A 742 -27.40 7.82 17.52
CA ALA A 742 -26.20 7.48 18.28
C ALA A 742 -25.30 8.71 18.51
N THR A 743 -24.42 8.64 19.49
CA THR A 743 -23.45 9.68 19.82
C THR A 743 -22.32 9.73 18.78
N VAL A 744 -21.95 10.93 18.37
CA VAL A 744 -20.77 11.17 17.51
C VAL A 744 -19.75 12.01 18.28
N LYS A 745 -18.51 11.55 18.35
CA LYS A 745 -17.37 12.31 18.88
C LYS A 745 -16.46 12.79 17.74
N PHE A 746 -16.17 14.07 17.76
CA PHE A 746 -15.18 14.72 16.90
C PHE A 746 -13.89 14.80 17.70
N VAL A 747 -12.85 14.08 17.29
CA VAL A 747 -11.62 13.89 18.04
C VAL A 747 -10.44 14.43 17.25
N SER A 748 -9.97 15.62 17.61
CA SER A 748 -8.72 16.18 17.11
C SER A 748 -7.59 15.68 18.00
N THR A 749 -6.82 14.72 17.50
CA THR A 749 -5.71 14.10 18.21
C THR A 749 -4.42 14.90 18.02
N THR A 750 -3.40 14.62 18.85
CA THR A 750 -2.06 15.21 18.73
C THR A 750 -0.98 14.20 19.06
N GLY A 751 0.23 14.44 18.54
CA GLY A 751 1.35 13.52 18.74
C GLY A 751 1.20 12.23 17.93
N GLU A 752 0.45 12.24 16.83
CA GLU A 752 0.44 11.19 15.84
C GLU A 752 1.85 10.99 15.32
N GLU A 753 2.51 12.08 14.91
CA GLU A 753 3.85 12.18 14.38
C GLU A 753 4.95 11.75 15.36
N SER A 754 4.61 11.71 16.62
CA SER A 754 5.47 11.26 17.72
C SER A 754 5.16 9.81 18.16
N GLY A 755 4.34 9.09 17.40
CA GLY A 755 3.99 7.68 17.60
C GLY A 755 2.60 7.46 18.16
N LEU A 756 1.58 8.10 17.62
CA LEU A 756 0.16 7.91 17.93
C LEU A 756 -0.19 8.23 19.39
N LEU A 757 0.47 9.23 19.98
CA LEU A 757 0.36 9.48 21.45
C LEU A 757 -1.06 9.89 21.83
N GLY A 758 -1.68 10.79 21.07
CA GLY A 758 -3.00 11.33 21.37
C GLY A 758 -4.12 10.30 21.18
N SER A 759 -4.09 9.56 20.08
CA SER A 759 -5.10 8.52 19.85
C SER A 759 -5.01 7.38 20.88
N ARG A 760 -3.80 6.98 21.27
CA ARG A 760 -3.59 6.01 22.35
C ARG A 760 -4.13 6.52 23.69
N GLU A 761 -3.92 7.79 23.99
CA GLU A 761 -4.46 8.40 25.20
C GLU A 761 -5.98 8.50 25.17
N PHE A 762 -6.57 8.92 24.04
CA PHE A 762 -8.02 8.92 23.87
C PHE A 762 -8.58 7.52 24.06
N VAL A 763 -8.03 6.52 23.40
CA VAL A 763 -8.47 5.12 23.48
C VAL A 763 -8.30 4.57 24.90
N ARG A 764 -7.18 4.87 25.58
CA ARG A 764 -6.97 4.46 26.97
C ARG A 764 -8.07 5.01 27.90
N ARG A 765 -8.46 6.28 27.73
CA ARG A 765 -9.57 6.89 28.47
C ARG A 765 -10.90 6.26 28.11
N ALA A 766 -11.17 6.08 26.82
CA ALA A 766 -12.40 5.49 26.32
C ALA A 766 -12.63 4.06 26.87
N VAL A 767 -11.58 3.24 26.87
CA VAL A 767 -11.61 1.89 27.48
C VAL A 767 -11.83 1.97 28.99
N GLY A 768 -11.13 2.87 29.68
CA GLY A 768 -11.32 3.10 31.12
C GLY A 768 -12.74 3.55 31.50
N GLN A 769 -13.35 4.36 30.66
CA GLN A 769 -14.74 4.84 30.79
C GLN A 769 -15.77 3.83 30.24
N LYS A 770 -15.33 2.70 29.68
CA LYS A 770 -16.15 1.68 29.03
C LYS A 770 -17.04 2.25 27.91
N LEU A 771 -16.51 3.20 27.14
CA LEU A 771 -17.22 3.71 25.96
C LEU A 771 -17.42 2.60 24.94
N HIS A 772 -18.63 2.48 24.44
CA HIS A 772 -18.98 1.51 23.41
C HIS A 772 -18.78 2.12 22.03
N ILE A 773 -17.51 2.21 21.58
CA ILE A 773 -17.18 2.69 20.25
C ILE A 773 -17.45 1.57 19.24
N VAL A 774 -18.31 1.85 18.26
CA VAL A 774 -18.79 0.88 17.27
C VAL A 774 -18.37 1.20 15.83
N GLY A 775 -17.85 2.39 15.58
CA GLY A 775 -17.32 2.79 14.27
C GLY A 775 -16.41 4.00 14.37
N VAL A 776 -15.34 4.01 13.57
CA VAL A 776 -14.35 5.10 13.53
C VAL A 776 -14.08 5.48 12.07
N LEU A 777 -14.11 6.78 11.80
CA LEU A 777 -13.67 7.37 10.52
C LEU A 777 -12.45 8.24 10.79
N ASN A 778 -11.27 7.77 10.37
CA ASN A 778 -10.02 8.51 10.51
C ASN A 778 -9.62 9.11 9.17
N ASN A 779 -9.68 10.43 9.05
CA ASN A 779 -9.22 11.14 7.85
C ASN A 779 -7.82 11.68 8.10
N ASP A 780 -6.93 11.50 7.13
CA ASP A 780 -5.52 11.79 7.30
C ASP A 780 -4.88 11.95 5.90
N MET A 781 -4.39 13.15 5.61
CA MET A 781 -3.85 13.57 4.30
C MET A 781 -4.90 13.48 3.18
N ILE A 782 -5.80 14.44 3.08
CA ILE A 782 -6.94 14.37 2.15
C ILE A 782 -7.00 15.54 1.15
N GLY A 783 -5.98 16.40 1.12
CA GLY A 783 -5.99 17.62 0.33
C GLY A 783 -5.11 17.60 -0.91
N TRP A 784 -4.12 16.72 -1.00
CA TRP A 784 -3.22 16.66 -2.14
C TRP A 784 -3.81 15.89 -3.34
N MET A 785 -3.58 16.39 -4.54
CA MET A 785 -3.96 15.75 -5.80
C MET A 785 -2.73 15.49 -6.67
N ASN A 786 -2.66 14.30 -7.24
CA ASN A 786 -1.62 13.94 -8.20
C ASN A 786 -1.96 14.31 -9.66
N ASP A 787 -3.22 14.65 -9.91
CA ASP A 787 -3.75 15.03 -11.22
C ASP A 787 -5.02 15.90 -11.06
N GLU A 788 -5.80 16.09 -12.11
CA GLU A 788 -7.04 16.88 -12.06
C GLU A 788 -8.26 16.13 -11.50
N ARG A 789 -8.11 14.86 -11.12
CA ARG A 789 -9.22 14.04 -10.60
C ARG A 789 -9.37 14.26 -9.11
N MET A 790 -10.60 14.50 -8.69
CA MET A 790 -10.90 14.58 -7.25
C MET A 790 -11.05 13.17 -6.68
N ASP A 791 -9.94 12.54 -6.38
CA ASP A 791 -9.93 11.17 -5.87
C ASP A 791 -9.11 11.00 -4.58
N ASN A 792 -9.60 10.11 -3.73
CA ASN A 792 -8.98 9.75 -2.47
C ASN A 792 -9.18 8.26 -2.15
N THR A 793 -8.42 7.76 -1.19
CA THR A 793 -8.42 6.36 -0.79
C THR A 793 -9.20 6.15 0.50
N ILE A 794 -10.19 5.28 0.48
CA ILE A 794 -10.81 4.74 1.70
C ILE A 794 -9.83 3.77 2.34
N ARG A 795 -9.34 4.13 3.53
CA ARG A 795 -8.48 3.29 4.38
C ARG A 795 -9.36 2.59 5.40
N TYR A 796 -9.40 1.28 5.40
CA TYR A 796 -10.38 0.56 6.22
C TYR A 796 -9.82 -0.72 6.86
N SER A 797 -10.46 -1.13 7.94
CA SER A 797 -10.45 -2.51 8.41
C SER A 797 -11.78 -3.20 8.14
N ASN A 798 -12.90 -2.46 8.28
CA ASN A 798 -14.25 -2.98 8.15
C ASN A 798 -14.82 -2.75 6.75
N ALA A 799 -15.14 -3.84 6.05
CA ALA A 799 -15.68 -3.79 4.69
C ALA A 799 -17.09 -3.17 4.60
N GLY A 800 -17.90 -3.25 5.65
CA GLY A 800 -19.23 -2.62 5.69
C GLY A 800 -19.12 -1.09 5.69
N ILE A 801 -18.20 -0.54 6.49
CA ILE A 801 -17.92 0.91 6.50
C ILE A 801 -17.35 1.36 5.17
N ARG A 802 -16.39 0.60 4.58
CA ARG A 802 -15.85 0.88 3.25
C ARG A 802 -16.97 1.03 2.20
N ASP A 803 -17.88 0.05 2.13
CA ASP A 803 -18.96 0.06 1.14
C ASP A 803 -19.90 1.25 1.32
N ILE A 804 -20.14 1.67 2.57
CA ILE A 804 -20.92 2.87 2.88
C ILE A 804 -20.18 4.13 2.45
N GLN A 805 -18.88 4.22 2.66
CA GLN A 805 -18.08 5.37 2.21
C GLN A 805 -18.08 5.50 0.69
N HIS A 806 -17.93 4.39 -0.06
CA HIS A 806 -18.12 4.38 -1.50
C HIS A 806 -19.52 4.85 -1.90
N GLY A 807 -20.54 4.36 -1.20
CA GLY A 807 -21.93 4.76 -1.43
C GLY A 807 -22.17 6.23 -1.16
N ALA A 808 -21.64 6.76 -0.08
CA ALA A 808 -21.72 8.18 0.27
C ALA A 808 -21.07 9.06 -0.82
N ALA A 809 -19.87 8.68 -1.25
CA ALA A 809 -19.17 9.38 -2.33
C ALA A 809 -19.98 9.38 -3.63
N MET A 810 -20.45 8.21 -4.07
CA MET A 810 -21.21 8.07 -5.32
C MET A 810 -22.56 8.80 -5.34
N LEU A 811 -23.23 8.96 -4.19
CA LEU A 811 -24.59 9.48 -4.13
C LEU A 811 -24.68 10.96 -3.80
N PHE A 812 -23.67 11.51 -3.11
CA PHE A 812 -23.77 12.84 -2.52
C PHE A 812 -22.61 13.77 -2.85
N THR A 813 -21.56 13.28 -3.50
CA THR A 813 -20.33 14.05 -3.74
C THR A 813 -19.82 13.88 -5.16
N LYS A 814 -18.73 14.60 -5.49
CA LYS A 814 -17.95 14.40 -6.70
C LYS A 814 -16.67 13.60 -6.45
N LEU A 815 -16.46 13.13 -5.23
CA LEU A 815 -15.28 12.39 -4.85
C LEU A 815 -15.24 11.01 -5.55
N ILE A 816 -14.15 10.73 -6.22
CA ILE A 816 -13.82 9.40 -6.72
C ILE A 816 -13.11 8.66 -5.59
N THR A 817 -13.61 7.49 -5.22
CA THR A 817 -13.03 6.74 -4.11
C THR A 817 -12.40 5.45 -4.58
N TYR A 818 -11.14 5.26 -4.19
CA TYR A 818 -10.46 3.96 -4.20
C TYR A 818 -10.45 3.37 -2.81
N ASP A 819 -10.01 2.13 -2.65
CA ASP A 819 -9.93 1.50 -1.33
C ASP A 819 -8.66 0.67 -1.14
N ALA A 820 -8.16 0.66 0.11
CA ALA A 820 -7.11 -0.22 0.57
C ALA A 820 -7.40 -0.68 2.00
N ARG A 821 -7.21 -1.97 2.26
CA ARG A 821 -7.32 -2.49 3.61
C ARG A 821 -6.08 -2.12 4.42
N TYR A 822 -6.12 -0.94 5.00
CA TYR A 822 -4.99 -0.33 5.69
C TYR A 822 -5.44 0.56 6.86
N TRP A 823 -4.90 0.31 8.03
CA TRP A 823 -5.16 1.12 9.24
C TRP A 823 -3.90 1.31 10.09
N LYS A 824 -2.76 0.74 9.70
CA LYS A 824 -1.48 0.88 10.39
C LYS A 824 -0.81 2.21 10.05
N GLY A 825 -0.06 2.76 11.02
CA GLY A 825 0.71 3.99 10.82
C GLY A 825 -0.13 5.26 10.77
N THR A 826 -1.38 5.19 11.25
CA THR A 826 -2.26 6.33 11.50
C THR A 826 -2.93 6.15 12.87
N ASP A 827 -3.65 7.17 13.34
CA ASP A 827 -4.43 7.11 14.59
C ASP A 827 -5.45 5.98 14.64
N ALA A 828 -5.94 5.54 13.48
CA ALA A 828 -6.85 4.40 13.34
C ALA A 828 -6.32 3.11 13.98
N MET A 829 -5.00 2.93 14.03
CA MET A 829 -4.37 1.77 14.64
C MET A 829 -4.69 1.65 16.14
N SER A 830 -4.70 2.77 16.87
CA SER A 830 -5.03 2.80 18.31
C SER A 830 -6.44 2.31 18.57
N PHE A 831 -7.40 2.69 17.73
CA PHE A 831 -8.79 2.24 17.83
C PHE A 831 -8.94 0.77 17.46
N TYR A 832 -8.27 0.32 16.39
CA TYR A 832 -8.30 -1.08 15.98
C TYR A 832 -7.75 -2.01 17.08
N ASP A 833 -6.65 -1.64 17.72
CA ASP A 833 -6.03 -2.44 18.78
C ASP A 833 -6.98 -2.65 19.99
N ALA A 834 -7.83 -1.67 20.29
CA ALA A 834 -8.73 -1.73 21.43
C ALA A 834 -10.13 -2.28 21.10
N TYR A 835 -10.66 -1.96 19.93
CA TYR A 835 -12.06 -2.21 19.56
C TYR A 835 -12.21 -3.15 18.36
N GLY A 836 -11.13 -3.49 17.67
CA GLY A 836 -11.13 -4.44 16.56
C GLY A 836 -11.61 -3.83 15.23
N ASP A 837 -12.34 -4.64 14.46
CA ASP A 837 -12.71 -4.38 13.07
C ASP A 837 -13.86 -3.36 12.94
N ILE A 838 -13.55 -2.08 13.22
CA ILE A 838 -14.52 -0.96 13.20
C ILE A 838 -14.00 0.27 12.44
N ILE A 839 -12.92 0.14 11.70
CA ILE A 839 -12.24 1.29 11.08
C ILE A 839 -12.73 1.52 9.65
N GLY A 840 -12.97 2.77 9.35
CA GLY A 840 -13.00 3.41 8.04
C GLY A 840 -12.23 4.71 8.09
N GLY A 841 -12.29 5.50 7.04
CA GLY A 841 -11.64 6.80 6.91
C GLY A 841 -11.11 7.02 5.52
N ILE A 842 -10.59 8.18 5.25
CA ILE A 842 -10.12 8.58 3.92
C ILE A 842 -8.72 9.17 4.04
N GLY A 843 -7.87 8.87 3.07
CA GLY A 843 -6.55 9.45 2.89
C GLY A 843 -6.24 9.68 1.43
N SER A 844 -5.06 10.17 1.13
CA SER A 844 -4.63 10.53 -0.22
C SER A 844 -4.70 9.37 -1.23
N TYR A 845 -4.85 9.72 -2.48
CA TYR A 845 -4.64 8.81 -3.62
C TYR A 845 -3.64 9.43 -4.60
N PRO A 846 -2.65 8.67 -5.07
CA PRO A 846 -2.20 7.37 -4.52
C PRO A 846 -1.73 7.49 -3.07
N VAL A 847 -1.87 6.41 -2.31
CA VAL A 847 -1.57 6.43 -0.87
C VAL A 847 -0.12 6.82 -0.64
N LEU A 848 0.11 7.86 0.18
CA LEU A 848 1.42 8.39 0.54
C LEU A 848 2.32 8.74 -0.67
N ALA A 849 1.75 9.12 -1.80
CA ALA A 849 2.50 9.45 -3.00
C ALA A 849 2.84 10.95 -3.10
N SER A 850 2.33 11.78 -2.21
CA SER A 850 2.65 13.22 -2.18
C SER A 850 4.15 13.44 -1.97
N PRO A 851 4.83 14.19 -2.84
CA PRO A 851 6.24 14.53 -2.67
C PRO A 851 6.47 15.45 -1.45
N TYR A 852 5.42 16.08 -0.97
CA TYR A 852 5.46 17.00 0.17
C TYR A 852 5.31 16.29 1.52
N TYR A 853 4.97 15.01 1.54
CA TYR A 853 4.80 14.21 2.76
C TYR A 853 6.00 14.33 3.68
N HIS A 854 5.78 14.80 4.92
CA HIS A 854 6.80 15.05 5.93
C HIS A 854 7.91 16.05 5.51
N GLN A 855 7.63 16.93 4.55
CA GLN A 855 8.57 17.96 4.10
C GLN A 855 8.20 19.35 4.62
N PRO A 856 9.16 20.28 4.70
CA PRO A 856 8.86 21.71 4.98
C PRO A 856 7.97 22.35 3.91
N THR A 857 7.88 21.73 2.74
CA THR A 857 7.08 22.15 1.58
C THR A 857 5.67 21.57 1.59
N ASP A 858 5.26 20.88 2.66
CA ASP A 858 3.84 20.54 2.87
C ASP A 858 3.05 21.80 3.25
N ALA A 859 2.66 22.55 2.21
CA ALA A 859 2.14 23.90 2.27
C ALA A 859 0.75 23.98 1.62
N ILE A 860 0.00 25.00 2.04
CA ILE A 860 -1.40 25.20 1.65
C ILE A 860 -1.57 25.40 0.14
N GLU A 861 -0.56 25.92 -0.54
CA GLU A 861 -0.53 26.12 -1.98
C GLU A 861 -0.56 24.82 -2.79
N ASN A 862 -0.17 23.73 -2.17
CA ASN A 862 -0.10 22.40 -2.79
C ASN A 862 -1.40 21.60 -2.63
N LEU A 863 -2.46 22.21 -2.09
CA LEU A 863 -3.70 21.52 -1.76
C LEU A 863 -4.88 21.96 -2.62
N ASN A 864 -5.81 21.05 -2.80
CA ASN A 864 -7.09 21.30 -3.42
C ASN A 864 -8.22 21.31 -2.37
N HIS A 865 -8.66 22.47 -1.98
CA HIS A 865 -9.70 22.65 -0.96
C HIS A 865 -11.08 22.12 -1.40
N GLN A 866 -11.34 22.00 -2.71
CA GLN A 866 -12.54 21.33 -3.20
C GLN A 866 -12.49 19.82 -2.91
N LEU A 867 -11.32 19.19 -3.06
CA LEU A 867 -11.11 17.78 -2.70
C LEU A 867 -11.37 17.55 -1.21
N ILE A 868 -10.84 18.41 -0.34
CA ILE A 868 -11.09 18.37 1.10
C ILE A 868 -12.59 18.48 1.40
N ALA A 869 -13.28 19.39 0.70
CA ALA A 869 -14.73 19.57 0.87
C ALA A 869 -15.53 18.33 0.41
N GLU A 870 -15.19 17.71 -0.71
CA GLU A 870 -15.87 16.50 -1.18
C GLU A 870 -15.59 15.32 -0.24
N THR A 871 -14.38 15.23 0.34
CA THR A 871 -14.03 14.23 1.37
C THR A 871 -14.83 14.48 2.66
N SER A 872 -14.95 15.75 3.10
CA SER A 872 -15.76 16.11 4.26
C SER A 872 -17.24 15.73 4.06
N LYS A 873 -17.82 16.02 2.88
CA LYS A 873 -19.19 15.60 2.53
C LYS A 873 -19.35 14.08 2.59
N THR A 874 -18.38 13.33 2.08
CA THR A 874 -18.39 11.86 2.11
C THR A 874 -18.36 11.34 3.54
N THR A 875 -17.52 11.91 4.38
CA THR A 875 -17.42 11.57 5.82
C THR A 875 -18.71 11.89 6.56
N ILE A 876 -19.30 13.06 6.30
CA ILE A 876 -20.58 13.47 6.90
C ILE A 876 -21.72 12.52 6.49
N ALA A 877 -21.87 12.24 5.20
CA ALA A 877 -22.89 11.31 4.71
C ALA A 877 -22.71 9.90 5.33
N THR A 878 -21.46 9.43 5.41
CA THR A 878 -21.12 8.15 6.04
C THR A 878 -21.54 8.11 7.51
N ILE A 879 -21.13 9.11 8.29
CA ILE A 879 -21.43 9.12 9.73
C ILE A 879 -22.92 9.26 10.00
N MET A 880 -23.66 10.02 9.19
CA MET A 880 -25.11 10.13 9.31
C MET A 880 -25.80 8.77 9.11
N LEU A 881 -25.34 7.95 8.16
CA LEU A 881 -25.87 6.60 7.98
C LEU A 881 -25.48 5.69 9.14
N LEU A 882 -24.19 5.65 9.50
CA LEU A 882 -23.68 4.79 10.57
C LEU A 882 -24.39 5.07 11.90
N ALA A 883 -24.48 6.34 12.30
CA ALA A 883 -25.10 6.75 13.55
C ALA A 883 -26.64 6.62 13.59
N SER A 884 -27.26 6.44 12.42
CA SER A 884 -28.71 6.24 12.30
C SER A 884 -29.10 4.78 12.09
N SER A 885 -28.17 3.93 11.67
CA SER A 885 -28.40 2.51 11.38
C SER A 885 -28.06 1.64 12.58
N PRO A 886 -28.72 0.48 12.74
CA PRO A 886 -28.33 -0.48 13.77
C PRO A 886 -26.87 -0.93 13.63
N SER A 887 -26.24 -1.16 14.76
CA SER A 887 -24.90 -1.76 14.84
C SER A 887 -24.92 -3.25 14.43
N PRO A 888 -23.76 -3.85 14.11
CA PRO A 888 -23.70 -5.26 13.76
C PRO A 888 -24.23 -6.18 14.87
N LEU A 889 -24.93 -7.22 14.47
CA LEU A 889 -25.47 -8.21 15.41
C LEU A 889 -24.38 -9.15 15.94
N ALA A 890 -24.51 -9.54 17.19
CA ALA A 890 -23.60 -10.47 17.83
C ALA A 890 -24.14 -11.91 17.86
N HIS A 891 -23.22 -12.88 17.99
CA HIS A 891 -23.48 -14.30 18.25
C HIS A 891 -24.42 -14.98 17.23
N LEU A 892 -24.36 -14.58 15.96
CA LEU A 892 -25.05 -15.35 14.91
C LEU A 892 -24.44 -16.75 14.82
N LYS A 893 -25.29 -17.77 14.95
CA LYS A 893 -24.91 -19.18 14.90
C LYS A 893 -25.90 -20.04 14.15
N ILE A 894 -25.45 -21.19 13.69
CA ILE A 894 -26.28 -22.27 13.20
C ILE A 894 -26.66 -23.12 14.40
N ASP A 895 -27.95 -23.19 14.71
CA ASP A 895 -28.48 -24.04 15.80
C ASP A 895 -28.63 -25.50 15.33
N SER A 896 -29.11 -25.69 14.10
CA SER A 896 -29.23 -27.01 13.48
C SER A 896 -29.15 -26.93 11.96
N TYR A 897 -28.70 -28.03 11.33
CA TYR A 897 -28.75 -28.22 9.90
C TYR A 897 -29.08 -29.68 9.57
N ALA A 898 -30.23 -29.92 8.96
CA ALA A 898 -30.67 -31.25 8.56
C ALA A 898 -31.64 -31.17 7.34
N GLY A 899 -31.56 -32.12 6.46
CA GLY A 899 -32.52 -32.26 5.34
C GLY A 899 -32.58 -31.02 4.43
N GLY A 900 -31.49 -30.27 4.26
CA GLY A 900 -31.47 -29.06 3.46
C GLY A 900 -32.13 -27.85 4.12
N THR A 901 -32.42 -27.93 5.42
CA THR A 901 -32.98 -26.84 6.23
C THR A 901 -32.00 -26.47 7.34
N ALA A 902 -31.73 -25.18 7.52
CA ALA A 902 -30.92 -24.67 8.61
C ALA A 902 -31.77 -23.82 9.57
N SER A 903 -31.60 -24.01 10.88
CA SER A 903 -32.11 -23.08 11.89
C SER A 903 -30.97 -22.23 12.38
N VAL A 904 -31.16 -20.92 12.45
CA VAL A 904 -30.18 -19.94 12.87
C VAL A 904 -30.73 -19.03 13.96
N SER A 905 -29.89 -18.60 14.87
CA SER A 905 -30.24 -17.62 15.90
C SER A 905 -29.10 -16.65 16.15
N TRP A 906 -29.42 -15.50 16.69
CA TRP A 906 -28.50 -14.43 17.07
C TRP A 906 -28.96 -13.72 18.33
N THR A 907 -28.06 -12.95 18.94
CA THR A 907 -28.42 -12.09 20.06
C THR A 907 -29.33 -10.96 19.56
N PRO A 908 -30.50 -10.72 20.19
CA PRO A 908 -31.35 -9.58 19.83
C PRO A 908 -30.55 -8.29 19.86
N SER A 909 -30.79 -7.40 18.89
CA SER A 909 -30.20 -6.06 18.95
C SER A 909 -30.67 -5.35 20.24
N PRO A 910 -29.78 -4.74 21.00
CA PRO A 910 -30.15 -3.96 22.19
C PRO A 910 -30.75 -2.61 21.81
N GLU A 911 -30.73 -2.20 20.57
CA GLU A 911 -31.10 -0.89 20.09
C GLU A 911 -32.64 -0.74 20.03
N LYS A 912 -33.14 0.31 20.66
CA LYS A 912 -34.60 0.55 20.87
C LYS A 912 -35.39 0.73 19.59
N ALA A 913 -34.73 1.18 18.49
CA ALA A 913 -35.38 1.45 17.22
C ALA A 913 -35.54 0.19 16.33
N VAL A 914 -34.96 -0.94 16.71
CA VAL A 914 -35.01 -2.18 15.93
C VAL A 914 -36.36 -2.86 16.08
N VAL A 915 -37.01 -3.17 14.96
CA VAL A 915 -38.33 -3.81 14.91
C VAL A 915 -38.32 -5.14 14.17
N SER A 916 -37.30 -5.41 13.38
CA SER A 916 -37.17 -6.65 12.57
C SER A 916 -35.72 -6.92 12.18
N TYR A 917 -35.52 -8.05 11.54
CA TYR A 917 -34.23 -8.48 11.01
C TYR A 917 -34.37 -8.93 9.56
N VAL A 918 -33.38 -8.60 8.76
CA VAL A 918 -33.23 -9.11 7.39
C VAL A 918 -32.21 -10.24 7.41
N VAL A 919 -32.58 -11.36 6.83
CA VAL A 919 -31.73 -12.54 6.68
C VAL A 919 -31.51 -12.77 5.17
N GLU A 920 -30.27 -12.82 4.76
CA GLU A 920 -29.85 -13.21 3.41
C GLU A 920 -29.04 -14.50 3.46
N TYR A 921 -29.36 -15.47 2.61
CA TYR A 921 -28.61 -16.71 2.53
C TYR A 921 -28.49 -17.21 1.10
N GLY A 922 -27.39 -17.90 0.83
CA GLY A 922 -27.05 -18.44 -0.48
C GLY A 922 -25.56 -18.77 -0.60
N PRO A 923 -25.11 -19.25 -1.75
CA PRO A 923 -23.69 -19.40 -2.05
C PRO A 923 -22.93 -18.06 -1.88
N SER A 924 -21.72 -18.09 -1.37
CA SER A 924 -20.90 -16.89 -1.18
C SER A 924 -20.60 -16.16 -2.49
N SER A 925 -20.52 -16.91 -3.59
CA SER A 925 -20.24 -16.40 -4.94
C SER A 925 -21.49 -15.94 -5.72
N SER A 926 -22.70 -16.12 -5.17
CA SER A 926 -23.93 -15.75 -5.88
C SER A 926 -24.30 -14.29 -5.64
N PRO A 927 -24.52 -13.49 -6.69
CA PRO A 927 -25.04 -12.14 -6.56
C PRO A 927 -26.51 -12.11 -6.13
N SER A 928 -27.26 -13.18 -6.36
CA SER A 928 -28.67 -13.31 -5.96
C SER A 928 -28.77 -14.25 -4.77
N ARG A 929 -29.10 -13.68 -3.60
CA ARG A 929 -29.32 -14.41 -2.37
C ARG A 929 -30.81 -14.40 -2.01
N THR A 930 -31.26 -15.48 -1.39
CA THR A 930 -32.61 -15.49 -0.83
C THR A 930 -32.66 -14.54 0.35
N ARG A 931 -33.64 -13.63 0.33
CA ARG A 931 -33.83 -12.60 1.35
C ARG A 931 -35.18 -12.75 2.02
N LEU A 932 -35.21 -12.69 3.33
CA LEU A 932 -36.43 -12.75 4.11
C LEU A 932 -36.35 -11.78 5.30
N THR A 933 -37.50 -11.34 5.77
CA THR A 933 -37.63 -10.49 6.96
C THR A 933 -38.30 -11.27 8.08
N VAL A 934 -37.73 -11.19 9.27
CA VAL A 934 -38.24 -11.82 10.48
C VAL A 934 -38.30 -10.82 11.65
N THR A 935 -39.21 -11.01 12.54
CA THR A 935 -39.33 -10.16 13.77
C THR A 935 -38.64 -10.78 14.98
N ALA A 936 -38.45 -12.10 14.97
CA ALA A 936 -37.74 -12.80 16.04
C ALA A 936 -36.26 -12.91 15.73
N PRO A 937 -35.38 -12.96 16.73
CA PRO A 937 -33.91 -13.12 16.52
C PRO A 937 -33.51 -14.57 16.15
N ARG A 938 -34.28 -15.19 15.28
CA ARG A 938 -34.08 -16.53 14.75
C ARG A 938 -34.79 -16.70 13.43
N ALA A 939 -34.32 -17.62 12.60
CA ALA A 939 -34.95 -17.97 11.35
C ALA A 939 -34.73 -19.44 11.00
N THR A 940 -35.69 -20.00 10.25
CA THR A 940 -35.57 -21.31 9.60
C THR A 940 -35.41 -21.09 8.10
N LEU A 941 -34.35 -21.61 7.54
CA LEU A 941 -33.90 -21.34 6.16
C LEU A 941 -34.01 -22.62 5.35
N PRO A 942 -34.94 -22.70 4.38
CA PRO A 942 -35.07 -23.86 3.52
C PRO A 942 -34.02 -23.80 2.37
N GLN A 943 -33.83 -24.96 1.72
CA GLN A 943 -32.97 -25.12 0.54
C GLN A 943 -31.51 -24.70 0.78
N VAL A 944 -31.01 -24.88 1.99
CA VAL A 944 -29.65 -24.61 2.38
C VAL A 944 -28.74 -25.80 2.03
N ARG A 945 -27.55 -25.54 1.53
CA ARG A 945 -26.50 -26.55 1.26
C ARG A 945 -25.26 -26.27 2.12
N PRO A 946 -24.42 -27.28 2.36
CA PRO A 946 -23.11 -27.02 2.96
C PRO A 946 -22.35 -25.95 2.16
N GLY A 947 -21.71 -25.02 2.86
CA GLY A 947 -21.05 -23.86 2.25
C GLY A 947 -21.93 -22.63 2.07
N THR A 948 -23.25 -22.73 2.27
CA THR A 948 -24.15 -21.58 2.28
C THR A 948 -23.70 -20.58 3.37
N VAL A 949 -23.61 -19.31 2.98
CA VAL A 949 -23.39 -18.21 3.93
C VAL A 949 -24.74 -17.60 4.30
N VAL A 950 -24.99 -17.52 5.58
CA VAL A 950 -26.13 -16.81 6.17
C VAL A 950 -25.64 -15.48 6.70
N SER A 951 -26.33 -14.40 6.34
CA SER A 951 -26.01 -13.02 6.74
C SER A 951 -27.24 -12.39 7.37
N VAL A 952 -27.09 -11.66 8.46
CA VAL A 952 -28.22 -11.05 9.19
C VAL A 952 -27.89 -9.60 9.54
N LYS A 953 -28.90 -8.73 9.36
CA LYS A 953 -28.89 -7.32 9.81
C LYS A 953 -30.15 -7.02 10.61
N ALA A 954 -30.04 -6.15 11.60
CA ALA A 954 -31.21 -5.54 12.25
C ALA A 954 -31.81 -4.44 11.36
N VAL A 955 -33.08 -4.16 11.52
CA VAL A 955 -33.83 -3.14 10.76
C VAL A 955 -34.66 -2.28 11.69
N THR A 956 -34.54 -0.95 11.55
CA THR A 956 -35.31 0.02 12.31
C THR A 956 -36.74 0.18 11.76
N ALA A 957 -37.62 0.80 12.54
CA ALA A 957 -38.97 1.19 12.11
C ALA A 957 -38.95 2.15 10.88
N ARG A 958 -37.87 2.91 10.66
CA ARG A 958 -37.67 3.77 9.49
C ARG A 958 -37.17 3.00 8.25
N GLY A 959 -36.94 1.69 8.36
CA GLY A 959 -36.40 0.87 7.29
C GLY A 959 -34.86 0.93 7.12
N LEU A 960 -34.14 1.56 8.05
CA LEU A 960 -32.69 1.53 8.06
C LEU A 960 -32.18 0.14 8.45
N GLU A 961 -31.38 -0.46 7.59
CA GLU A 961 -30.71 -1.73 7.88
C GLU A 961 -29.39 -1.48 8.60
N GLY A 962 -28.96 -2.43 9.41
CA GLY A 962 -27.64 -2.39 10.04
C GLY A 962 -26.54 -2.14 9.02
N TRP A 963 -25.53 -1.38 9.42
CA TRP A 963 -24.48 -0.97 8.50
C TRP A 963 -23.51 -2.10 8.14
N ASP A 964 -23.40 -3.18 8.92
CA ASP A 964 -22.66 -4.38 8.55
C ASP A 964 -23.45 -5.66 8.81
N TRP A 965 -23.04 -6.74 8.14
CA TRP A 965 -23.67 -8.03 8.24
C TRP A 965 -23.00 -8.91 9.31
N ALA A 966 -23.77 -9.46 10.23
CA ALA A 966 -23.34 -10.67 10.93
C ALA A 966 -23.40 -11.86 9.96
N ARG A 967 -22.34 -12.67 9.91
CA ARG A 967 -22.23 -13.77 8.93
C ARG A 967 -21.83 -15.07 9.60
N VAL A 968 -22.43 -16.19 9.13
CA VAL A 968 -22.05 -17.55 9.50
C VAL A 968 -22.17 -18.47 8.30
N ARG A 969 -21.29 -19.48 8.23
CA ARG A 969 -21.30 -20.48 7.17
C ARG A 969 -21.91 -21.77 7.67
N VAL A 970 -22.80 -22.37 6.88
CA VAL A 970 -23.34 -23.71 7.16
C VAL A 970 -22.28 -24.74 6.75
N ASN A 971 -21.76 -25.48 7.72
CA ASN A 971 -20.81 -26.55 7.52
C ASN A 971 -21.54 -27.89 7.31
N SER A 972 -20.90 -28.84 6.62
CA SER A 972 -21.41 -30.22 6.61
C SER A 972 -21.47 -30.75 8.05
N PRO A 973 -22.49 -31.53 8.41
CA PRO A 973 -22.45 -32.25 9.67
C PRO A 973 -21.20 -33.12 9.68
N VAL A 974 -20.38 -32.98 10.70
CA VAL A 974 -19.26 -33.87 10.94
C VAL A 974 -19.87 -35.23 11.20
N SER A 975 -19.73 -36.19 10.29
CA SER A 975 -20.05 -37.61 10.58
C SER A 975 -19.25 -38.00 11.81
N PRO A 976 -19.88 -38.56 12.84
CA PRO A 976 -19.15 -39.13 13.96
C PRO A 976 -18.17 -40.15 13.38
N ARG A 977 -16.89 -39.96 13.58
CA ARG A 977 -15.89 -40.97 13.25
C ARG A 977 -16.30 -42.25 13.96
N SER A 978 -16.64 -43.27 13.19
CA SER A 978 -16.72 -44.63 13.70
C SER A 978 -15.38 -44.92 14.38
N THR A 979 -15.40 -45.09 15.67
CA THR A 979 -14.28 -45.67 16.40
C THR A 979 -13.94 -47.03 15.78
N PRO A 980 -12.69 -47.27 15.39
CA PRO A 980 -12.32 -48.63 14.98
C PRO A 980 -12.41 -49.53 16.21
N HIS A 981 -13.10 -50.64 16.05
CA HIS A 981 -13.06 -51.76 16.99
C HIS A 981 -11.69 -52.43 16.95
#